data_29ddd4b897f275e11162dfe555be4d65
#
_entry.id   29ddd4b897f275e11162dfe555be4d65
#
_cell.length_a   1.000
_cell.length_b   1.000
_cell.length_c   1.000
_cell.angle_alpha   90.00
_cell.angle_beta   90.00
_cell.angle_gamma   90.00
#
_symmetry.space_group_name_H-M   'P 1'
#
loop_
_entity.id
_entity.type
_entity.pdbx_description
1 polymer ?
#
loop_
_entity_poly.entity_id
_entity_poly.type
_entity_poly.pdbx_seq_one_letter_code
_entity_poly.pdbx_strand_id
1 'polypeptide(L)'
;MFAVLKREFRSYFQNVIGWLFVAALMALFGLYFYVYNLRQGYPYLYYTLSAITIIFMIAVPILTMRSFAEDRKNKTDQLMLTAPVPVAKVVLGKYLAMLAVFTVDIAVFCVTPLILRAFGTIPMGESYIAILAFWLYGAASIAVGMFISALTESQVIAAVLTFVVLFISYMMQSLTGLISSDGNWLTKILNCLDLYAPFEKFQGGCLDITAILYYVTVIVLFNFFTVQAIQKRRWSISKKTFSLSVFSSSFIIVVLALAVVANLAVDALPTRITSVDCSYSKLYSITKDTKKTMKKLKSDVTIYVLAAEKSKDAQIDSMLERYKDLSGHIRVKYVNPKSKPYFYKDYTDNAPTSNSLIVVSDKRSKVIDYYDIYDYQSNMDYFTYSYNNELKGFDAEGQITSAIQYVTMDANQLPVVYQITGHDEATIGSAFSDVISKSNMTLSSVELLNEESVPKDAAAIIINAPQKDFNKNDAQKVIDYLQKGGKAIIVGMYSETEMPNFASILDTYGVSFTTGPIADNDAQHYYNMGGPLYLLPNVNSSSYTGSLSGGYVYLPISLGINYPQNSTTDDTESTEESKTTYTSLLDTSDDAVAKNNPNSMQDYGYEDGDDKGPFSVGLAVEDKVDDDHTTQLVVFASPYVFSDEASQMTTNNESLFSDVIGNMITDTQSAGSVIPEKEYTLSNLTVNALHAALLGLLVTIILPILLLAGGIVIFMVRRKK
;
A
#
# COMPACT_ATOMS: atom_id res chain seq x y z
N MET A 1 -37.70 -14.71 21.72
CA MET A 1 -36.43 -14.07 21.43
C MET A 1 -36.50 -12.55 21.60
N PHE A 2 -37.31 -11.80 20.85
CA PHE A 2 -37.39 -10.34 20.93
C PHE A 2 -37.77 -9.80 22.33
N ALA A 3 -38.68 -10.45 23.04
CA ALA A 3 -39.04 -10.04 24.38
C ALA A 3 -37.85 -10.15 25.37
N VAL A 4 -37.03 -11.21 25.24
CA VAL A 4 -35.82 -11.39 26.03
C VAL A 4 -34.80 -10.31 25.68
N LEU A 5 -34.53 -10.09 24.37
CA LEU A 5 -33.64 -9.05 23.89
C LEU A 5 -34.04 -7.67 24.43
N LYS A 6 -35.29 -7.28 24.28
CA LYS A 6 -35.80 -5.97 24.74
C LYS A 6 -35.66 -5.81 26.26
N ARG A 7 -35.95 -6.87 27.02
CA ARG A 7 -35.81 -6.89 28.49
C ARG A 7 -34.34 -6.72 28.90
N GLU A 8 -33.44 -7.52 28.32
CA GLU A 8 -32.02 -7.53 28.67
C GLU A 8 -31.35 -6.20 28.24
N PHE A 9 -31.60 -5.75 27.01
CA PHE A 9 -31.07 -4.46 26.51
C PHE A 9 -31.51 -3.31 27.42
N ARG A 10 -32.80 -3.28 27.78
CA ARG A 10 -33.31 -2.29 28.73
C ARG A 10 -32.67 -2.42 30.10
N SER A 11 -32.36 -3.64 30.56
CA SER A 11 -31.70 -3.89 31.86
C SER A 11 -30.30 -3.29 31.90
N TYR A 12 -29.51 -3.37 30.80
CA TYR A 12 -28.18 -2.77 30.74
C TYR A 12 -28.22 -1.24 30.91
N PHE A 13 -29.16 -0.57 30.26
CA PHE A 13 -29.31 0.89 30.38
C PHE A 13 -30.15 1.36 31.58
N GLN A 14 -30.78 0.45 32.28
CA GLN A 14 -31.45 0.72 33.57
C GLN A 14 -30.49 0.61 34.75
N ASN A 15 -29.37 -0.06 34.56
CA ASN A 15 -28.25 -0.16 35.51
C ASN A 15 -27.09 0.69 35.03
N VAL A 16 -26.16 0.99 35.90
CA VAL A 16 -24.97 1.80 35.61
C VAL A 16 -24.01 1.06 34.65
N ILE A 17 -24.03 -0.29 34.61
CA ILE A 17 -23.04 -1.12 33.91
C ILE A 17 -23.02 -0.87 32.41
N GLY A 18 -24.18 -0.80 31.74
CA GLY A 18 -24.24 -0.52 30.29
C GLY A 18 -23.71 0.87 29.97
N TRP A 19 -24.07 1.88 30.75
CA TRP A 19 -23.55 3.23 30.58
C TRP A 19 -22.04 3.31 30.85
N LEU A 20 -21.56 2.59 31.89
CA LEU A 20 -20.14 2.52 32.19
C LEU A 20 -19.33 1.88 31.05
N PHE A 21 -19.85 0.78 30.46
CA PHE A 21 -19.22 0.10 29.35
C PHE A 21 -19.10 1.04 28.13
N VAL A 22 -20.22 1.65 27.71
CA VAL A 22 -20.26 2.56 26.57
C VAL A 22 -19.35 3.78 26.82
N ALA A 23 -19.44 4.41 28.00
CA ALA A 23 -18.62 5.58 28.32
C ALA A 23 -17.11 5.26 28.39
N ALA A 24 -16.75 4.12 28.99
CA ALA A 24 -15.34 3.70 29.07
C ALA A 24 -14.75 3.39 27.69
N LEU A 25 -15.48 2.64 26.87
CA LEU A 25 -15.02 2.31 25.51
C LEU A 25 -14.91 3.56 24.63
N MET A 26 -15.89 4.48 24.75
CA MET A 26 -15.88 5.76 24.05
C MET A 26 -14.71 6.65 24.49
N ALA A 27 -14.41 6.73 25.78
CA ALA A 27 -13.29 7.52 26.29
C ALA A 27 -11.94 6.99 25.78
N LEU A 28 -11.78 5.68 25.77
CA LEU A 28 -10.57 5.03 25.26
C LEU A 28 -10.41 5.22 23.75
N PHE A 29 -11.48 5.02 23.00
CA PHE A 29 -11.49 5.31 21.58
C PHE A 29 -11.14 6.78 21.33
N GLY A 30 -11.79 7.71 22.04
CA GLY A 30 -11.53 9.14 21.92
C GLY A 30 -10.07 9.51 22.20
N LEU A 31 -9.45 8.89 23.21
CA LEU A 31 -8.06 9.12 23.57
C LEU A 31 -7.12 8.73 22.40
N TYR A 32 -7.24 7.49 21.89
CA TYR A 32 -6.39 7.03 20.80
C TYR A 32 -6.72 7.72 19.47
N PHE A 33 -7.99 8.05 19.22
CA PHE A 33 -8.41 8.86 18.07
C PHE A 33 -7.78 10.26 18.12
N TYR A 34 -7.73 10.90 19.29
CA TYR A 34 -7.05 12.17 19.48
C TYR A 34 -5.55 12.03 19.19
N VAL A 35 -4.89 11.01 19.74
CA VAL A 35 -3.44 10.84 19.58
C VAL A 35 -3.07 10.53 18.13
N TYR A 36 -3.66 9.51 17.53
CA TYR A 36 -3.27 9.05 16.19
C TYR A 36 -3.86 9.89 15.06
N ASN A 37 -5.19 10.13 15.08
CA ASN A 37 -5.85 10.75 13.94
C ASN A 37 -5.84 12.28 14.00
N LEU A 38 -6.04 12.89 15.18
CA LEU A 38 -6.16 14.35 15.27
C LEU A 38 -4.80 15.03 15.53
N ARG A 39 -3.92 14.45 16.35
CA ARG A 39 -2.63 15.06 16.70
C ARG A 39 -1.51 14.66 15.76
N GLN A 40 -1.39 13.36 15.43
CA GLN A 40 -0.38 12.85 14.50
C GLN A 40 -0.82 12.97 13.03
N GLY A 41 -2.12 13.22 12.78
CA GLY A 41 -2.67 13.38 11.43
C GLY A 41 -2.79 12.08 10.64
N TYR A 42 -2.72 10.90 11.28
CA TYR A 42 -2.87 9.64 10.54
C TYR A 42 -4.29 9.49 9.98
N PRO A 43 -4.45 9.28 8.67
CA PRO A 43 -5.78 9.13 8.05
C PRO A 43 -6.43 7.77 8.31
N TYR A 44 -5.69 6.79 8.84
CA TYR A 44 -6.16 5.41 9.03
C TYR A 44 -6.75 5.19 10.42
N LEU A 45 -8.03 4.79 10.46
CA LEU A 45 -8.71 4.48 11.72
C LEU A 45 -8.27 3.12 12.31
N TYR A 46 -7.68 2.26 11.50
CA TYR A 46 -7.21 0.94 11.94
C TYR A 46 -6.25 1.03 13.13
N TYR A 47 -5.30 1.96 13.13
CA TYR A 47 -4.35 2.13 14.25
C TYR A 47 -5.05 2.45 15.56
N THR A 48 -6.06 3.32 15.53
CA THR A 48 -6.88 3.64 16.71
C THR A 48 -7.63 2.41 17.21
N LEU A 49 -8.26 1.64 16.32
CA LEU A 49 -9.04 0.45 16.69
C LEU A 49 -8.14 -0.69 17.18
N SER A 50 -6.96 -0.88 16.56
CA SER A 50 -5.97 -1.86 17.01
C SER A 50 -5.44 -1.54 18.41
N ALA A 51 -5.14 -0.28 18.71
CA ALA A 51 -4.65 0.16 20.00
C ALA A 51 -5.66 -0.08 21.14
N ILE A 52 -6.95 0.08 20.89
CA ILE A 52 -7.97 -0.17 21.91
C ILE A 52 -8.29 -1.66 22.11
N THR A 53 -7.85 -2.55 21.21
CA THR A 53 -8.17 -3.98 21.28
C THR A 53 -7.70 -4.62 22.59
N ILE A 54 -6.51 -4.29 23.10
CA ILE A 54 -5.98 -4.79 24.37
C ILE A 54 -6.88 -4.37 25.53
N ILE A 55 -7.32 -3.11 25.55
CA ILE A 55 -8.15 -2.59 26.64
C ILE A 55 -9.58 -3.10 26.51
N PHE A 56 -10.05 -3.33 25.29
CA PHE A 56 -11.34 -3.95 25.02
C PHE A 56 -11.47 -5.34 25.65
N MET A 57 -10.36 -6.10 25.73
CA MET A 57 -10.34 -7.39 26.43
C MET A 57 -10.67 -7.28 27.93
N ILE A 58 -10.52 -6.11 28.55
CA ILE A 58 -10.95 -5.84 29.92
C ILE A 58 -12.43 -5.41 29.95
N ALA A 59 -12.88 -4.67 28.95
CA ALA A 59 -14.25 -4.18 28.88
C ALA A 59 -15.28 -5.29 28.61
N VAL A 60 -14.96 -6.25 27.73
CA VAL A 60 -15.86 -7.38 27.40
C VAL A 60 -16.24 -8.23 28.61
N PRO A 61 -15.31 -8.65 29.51
CA PRO A 61 -15.65 -9.34 30.74
C PRO A 61 -16.66 -8.59 31.59
N ILE A 62 -16.56 -7.26 31.73
CA ILE A 62 -17.50 -6.44 32.51
C ILE A 62 -18.90 -6.50 31.91
N LEU A 63 -19.01 -6.47 30.56
CA LEU A 63 -20.30 -6.58 29.90
C LEU A 63 -20.92 -7.98 30.04
N THR A 64 -20.11 -9.05 29.90
CA THR A 64 -20.58 -10.43 29.79
C THR A 64 -20.75 -11.15 31.14
N MET A 65 -20.00 -10.76 32.18
CA MET A 65 -19.99 -11.46 33.50
C MET A 65 -21.37 -11.62 34.10
N ARG A 66 -22.30 -10.68 33.84
CA ARG A 66 -23.64 -10.69 34.41
C ARG A 66 -24.62 -11.61 33.70
N SER A 67 -24.35 -11.94 32.45
CA SER A 67 -25.36 -12.49 31.53
C SER A 67 -26.07 -13.75 32.02
N PHE A 68 -25.32 -14.70 32.60
CA PHE A 68 -25.84 -15.94 33.17
C PHE A 68 -25.40 -16.18 34.62
N ALA A 69 -24.22 -15.71 35.02
CA ALA A 69 -23.70 -15.92 36.36
C ALA A 69 -24.58 -15.22 37.42
N GLU A 70 -25.15 -14.05 37.14
CA GLU A 70 -26.09 -13.35 38.00
C GLU A 70 -27.41 -14.12 38.14
N ASP A 71 -27.99 -14.57 37.02
CA ASP A 71 -29.22 -15.34 37.02
C ASP A 71 -29.07 -16.63 37.86
N ARG A 72 -27.90 -17.28 37.78
CA ARG A 72 -27.57 -18.46 38.59
C ARG A 72 -27.46 -18.13 40.07
N LYS A 73 -26.70 -17.10 40.41
CA LYS A 73 -26.53 -16.67 41.78
C LYS A 73 -27.88 -16.38 42.45
N ASN A 74 -28.77 -15.73 41.72
CA ASN A 74 -30.08 -15.32 42.19
C ASN A 74 -31.16 -16.41 41.98
N LYS A 75 -30.81 -17.58 41.40
CA LYS A 75 -31.73 -18.71 41.08
C LYS A 75 -32.85 -18.31 40.11
N THR A 76 -32.74 -17.18 39.39
CA THR A 76 -33.73 -16.71 38.42
C THR A 76 -33.65 -17.52 37.10
N ASP A 77 -32.56 -18.24 36.90
CA ASP A 77 -32.39 -19.19 35.81
C ASP A 77 -33.45 -20.30 35.82
N GLN A 78 -33.92 -20.72 37.00
CA GLN A 78 -34.97 -21.74 37.15
C GLN A 78 -36.31 -21.29 36.54
N LEU A 79 -36.67 -20.01 36.68
CA LEU A 79 -37.87 -19.45 36.04
C LEU A 79 -37.76 -19.41 34.53
N MET A 80 -36.57 -19.11 34.01
CA MET A 80 -36.32 -19.15 32.54
C MET A 80 -36.34 -20.58 31.99
N LEU A 81 -35.84 -21.53 32.77
CA LEU A 81 -35.75 -22.94 32.37
C LEU A 81 -37.11 -23.66 32.38
N THR A 82 -38.05 -23.20 33.21
CA THR A 82 -39.42 -23.74 33.32
C THR A 82 -40.37 -23.08 32.31
N ALA A 83 -40.02 -21.92 31.74
CA ALA A 83 -40.83 -21.25 30.76
C ALA A 83 -40.93 -22.07 29.45
N PRO A 84 -42.06 -22.03 28.72
CA PRO A 84 -42.26 -22.78 27.45
C PRO A 84 -41.52 -22.10 26.27
N VAL A 85 -40.23 -21.76 26.47
CA VAL A 85 -39.37 -21.11 25.46
C VAL A 85 -38.12 -21.96 25.27
N PRO A 86 -37.72 -22.26 24.02
CA PRO A 86 -36.46 -22.95 23.76
C PRO A 86 -35.25 -22.19 24.33
N VAL A 87 -34.35 -22.90 24.99
CA VAL A 87 -33.14 -22.32 25.61
C VAL A 87 -32.32 -21.53 24.57
N ALA A 88 -32.24 -22.01 23.34
CA ALA A 88 -31.54 -21.32 22.25
C ALA A 88 -32.09 -19.90 21.99
N LYS A 89 -33.43 -19.69 22.09
CA LYS A 89 -34.04 -18.36 21.92
C LYS A 89 -33.71 -17.41 23.08
N VAL A 90 -33.48 -17.95 24.27
CA VAL A 90 -33.05 -17.17 25.44
C VAL A 90 -31.61 -16.76 25.30
N VAL A 91 -30.72 -17.71 24.97
CA VAL A 91 -29.28 -17.47 24.74
C VAL A 91 -29.08 -16.44 23.65
N LEU A 92 -29.69 -16.63 22.48
CA LEU A 92 -29.62 -15.65 21.38
C LEU A 92 -30.19 -14.27 21.76
N GLY A 93 -31.27 -14.24 22.55
CA GLY A 93 -31.84 -12.98 23.04
C GLY A 93 -30.88 -12.20 23.93
N LYS A 94 -30.16 -12.88 24.84
CA LYS A 94 -29.15 -12.27 25.72
C LYS A 94 -27.91 -11.86 24.91
N TYR A 95 -27.42 -12.72 24.02
CA TYR A 95 -26.28 -12.41 23.15
C TYR A 95 -26.54 -11.15 22.31
N LEU A 96 -27.68 -11.11 21.62
CA LEU A 96 -28.06 -9.95 20.80
C LEU A 96 -28.26 -8.67 21.62
N ALA A 97 -28.68 -8.77 22.88
CA ALA A 97 -28.78 -7.61 23.76
C ALA A 97 -27.40 -7.03 24.09
N MET A 98 -26.42 -7.86 24.42
CA MET A 98 -25.04 -7.43 24.67
C MET A 98 -24.39 -6.87 23.40
N LEU A 99 -24.59 -7.55 22.27
CA LEU A 99 -24.11 -7.07 20.97
C LEU A 99 -24.74 -5.70 20.61
N ALA A 100 -26.02 -5.49 20.90
CA ALA A 100 -26.67 -4.22 20.66
C ALA A 100 -26.10 -3.08 21.54
N VAL A 101 -25.72 -3.37 22.81
CA VAL A 101 -25.00 -2.41 23.66
C VAL A 101 -23.68 -2.01 23.04
N PHE A 102 -22.87 -2.98 22.59
CA PHE A 102 -21.59 -2.72 21.91
C PHE A 102 -21.78 -1.97 20.59
N THR A 103 -22.85 -2.28 19.83
CA THR A 103 -23.14 -1.63 18.55
C THR A 103 -23.44 -0.13 18.71
N VAL A 104 -23.84 0.34 19.92
CA VAL A 104 -24.00 1.78 20.18
C VAL A 104 -22.67 2.52 20.04
N ASP A 105 -21.58 1.96 20.57
CA ASP A 105 -20.22 2.53 20.41
C ASP A 105 -19.79 2.51 18.94
N ILE A 106 -20.01 1.39 18.28
CA ILE A 106 -19.68 1.22 16.85
C ILE A 106 -20.41 2.24 15.97
N ALA A 107 -21.66 2.55 16.28
CA ALA A 107 -22.43 3.57 15.55
C ALA A 107 -21.77 4.96 15.67
N VAL A 108 -21.19 5.30 16.81
CA VAL A 108 -20.42 6.54 16.97
C VAL A 108 -19.09 6.45 16.22
N PHE A 109 -18.39 5.31 16.25
CA PHE A 109 -17.15 5.12 15.49
C PHE A 109 -17.38 5.29 13.99
N CYS A 110 -18.53 4.88 13.46
CA CYS A 110 -18.89 5.09 12.04
C CYS A 110 -19.02 6.58 11.65
N VAL A 111 -19.17 7.48 12.60
CA VAL A 111 -19.23 8.93 12.32
C VAL A 111 -17.82 9.53 12.19
N THR A 112 -16.82 8.94 12.83
CA THR A 112 -15.46 9.52 12.88
C THR A 112 -14.77 9.65 11.52
N PRO A 113 -14.89 8.71 10.54
CA PRO A 113 -14.34 8.91 9.20
C PRO A 113 -14.95 10.13 8.48
N LEU A 114 -16.25 10.39 8.71
CA LEU A 114 -16.91 11.56 8.12
C LEU A 114 -16.37 12.88 8.69
N ILE A 115 -16.02 12.88 9.99
CA ILE A 115 -15.38 14.04 10.64
C ILE A 115 -13.98 14.24 10.11
N LEU A 116 -13.17 13.18 9.99
CA LEU A 116 -11.81 13.26 9.49
C LEU A 116 -11.73 13.77 8.05
N ARG A 117 -12.73 13.44 7.21
CA ARG A 117 -12.79 13.92 5.82
C ARG A 117 -12.82 15.44 5.69
N ALA A 118 -13.22 16.17 6.74
CA ALA A 118 -13.17 17.63 6.74
C ALA A 118 -11.75 18.19 6.88
N PHE A 119 -10.77 17.36 7.23
CA PHE A 119 -9.38 17.77 7.49
C PHE A 119 -8.38 17.23 6.46
N GLY A 120 -8.82 16.44 5.49
CA GLY A 120 -7.98 15.89 4.44
C GLY A 120 -8.56 14.67 3.76
N THR A 121 -7.78 14.08 2.87
CA THR A 121 -8.18 12.87 2.15
C THR A 121 -8.03 11.66 3.07
N ILE A 122 -9.10 10.87 3.23
CA ILE A 122 -9.10 9.66 4.03
C ILE A 122 -9.56 8.45 3.23
N PRO A 123 -8.99 7.27 3.50
CA PRO A 123 -9.40 6.02 2.89
C PRO A 123 -10.72 5.54 3.54
N MET A 124 -11.86 6.00 3.04
CA MET A 124 -13.18 5.69 3.60
C MET A 124 -13.46 4.19 3.62
N GLY A 125 -13.11 3.47 2.53
CA GLY A 125 -13.29 2.01 2.45
C GLY A 125 -12.56 1.27 3.56
N GLU A 126 -11.29 1.58 3.74
CA GLU A 126 -10.45 0.98 4.78
C GLU A 126 -10.95 1.29 6.19
N SER A 127 -11.37 2.54 6.43
CA SER A 127 -11.91 2.97 7.73
C SER A 127 -13.16 2.18 8.11
N TYR A 128 -14.11 2.00 7.20
CA TYR A 128 -15.31 1.21 7.48
C TYR A 128 -15.05 -0.28 7.59
N ILE A 129 -14.08 -0.82 6.83
CA ILE A 129 -13.64 -2.22 6.97
C ILE A 129 -13.00 -2.44 8.34
N ALA A 130 -12.15 -1.53 8.81
CA ALA A 130 -11.56 -1.61 10.15
C ALA A 130 -12.64 -1.57 11.26
N ILE A 131 -13.66 -0.72 11.12
CA ILE A 131 -14.81 -0.67 12.06
C ILE A 131 -15.59 -1.99 12.02
N LEU A 132 -15.85 -2.54 10.85
CA LEU A 132 -16.53 -3.84 10.69
C LEU A 132 -15.71 -4.98 11.34
N ALA A 133 -14.40 -4.99 11.11
CA ALA A 133 -13.50 -5.97 11.72
C ALA A 133 -13.52 -5.90 13.24
N PHE A 134 -13.44 -4.69 13.80
CA PHE A 134 -13.54 -4.48 15.25
C PHE A 134 -14.89 -4.91 15.81
N TRP A 135 -15.98 -4.65 15.09
CA TRP A 135 -17.32 -5.12 15.48
C TRP A 135 -17.42 -6.64 15.47
N LEU A 136 -16.88 -7.33 14.45
CA LEU A 136 -16.85 -8.80 14.39
C LEU A 136 -15.99 -9.40 15.51
N TYR A 137 -14.80 -8.85 15.76
CA TYR A 137 -13.93 -9.24 16.86
C TYR A 137 -14.65 -9.11 18.21
N GLY A 138 -15.32 -7.98 18.43
CA GLY A 138 -16.10 -7.74 19.64
C GLY A 138 -17.29 -8.68 19.77
N ALA A 139 -18.00 -8.96 18.67
CA ALA A 139 -19.12 -9.90 18.65
C ALA A 139 -18.68 -11.33 19.03
N ALA A 140 -17.53 -11.79 18.51
CA ALA A 140 -16.95 -13.08 18.87
C ALA A 140 -16.49 -13.11 20.34
N SER A 141 -15.82 -12.06 20.80
CA SER A 141 -15.37 -11.93 22.20
C SER A 141 -16.54 -11.94 23.19
N ILE A 142 -17.65 -11.28 22.86
CA ILE A 142 -18.90 -11.30 23.65
C ILE A 142 -19.47 -12.72 23.71
N ALA A 143 -19.48 -13.49 22.61
CA ALA A 143 -19.95 -14.86 22.59
C ALA A 143 -19.11 -15.76 23.50
N VAL A 144 -17.79 -15.63 23.48
CA VAL A 144 -16.86 -16.34 24.37
C VAL A 144 -17.13 -15.98 25.85
N GLY A 145 -17.21 -14.69 26.17
CA GLY A 145 -17.47 -14.23 27.55
C GLY A 145 -18.83 -14.67 28.06
N MET A 146 -19.86 -14.67 27.24
CA MET A 146 -21.18 -15.19 27.58
C MET A 146 -21.16 -16.70 27.91
N PHE A 147 -20.42 -17.48 27.13
CA PHE A 147 -20.23 -18.91 27.41
C PHE A 147 -19.55 -19.12 28.75
N ILE A 148 -18.48 -18.40 29.07
CA ILE A 148 -17.79 -18.50 30.36
C ILE A 148 -18.70 -18.09 31.50
N SER A 149 -19.50 -17.03 31.36
CA SER A 149 -20.50 -16.62 32.33
C SER A 149 -21.55 -17.72 32.57
N ALA A 150 -21.89 -18.52 31.57
CA ALA A 150 -22.78 -19.64 31.71
C ALA A 150 -22.19 -20.82 32.47
N LEU A 151 -20.89 -20.96 32.59
CA LEU A 151 -20.22 -22.05 33.32
C LEU A 151 -20.11 -21.79 34.84
N THR A 152 -20.11 -20.54 35.28
CA THR A 152 -19.87 -20.15 36.69
C THR A 152 -21.11 -19.55 37.36
N GLU A 153 -21.10 -19.48 38.71
CA GLU A 153 -22.11 -18.77 39.53
C GLU A 153 -21.59 -17.42 40.03
N SER A 154 -20.28 -17.22 39.97
CA SER A 154 -19.63 -16.01 40.44
C SER A 154 -19.35 -15.07 39.25
N GLN A 155 -19.87 -13.85 39.33
CA GLN A 155 -19.62 -12.81 38.30
C GLN A 155 -18.12 -12.46 38.22
N VAL A 156 -17.41 -12.41 39.34
CA VAL A 156 -15.98 -12.09 39.41
C VAL A 156 -15.15 -13.20 38.73
N ILE A 157 -15.46 -14.46 39.04
CA ILE A 157 -14.77 -15.59 38.36
C ILE A 157 -15.05 -15.59 36.88
N ALA A 158 -16.30 -15.33 36.47
CA ALA A 158 -16.65 -15.18 35.05
C ALA A 158 -15.83 -14.09 34.36
N ALA A 159 -15.69 -12.93 34.99
CA ALA A 159 -14.91 -11.82 34.45
C ALA A 159 -13.42 -12.17 34.31
N VAL A 160 -12.81 -12.70 35.37
CA VAL A 160 -11.38 -13.08 35.37
C VAL A 160 -11.10 -14.17 34.33
N LEU A 161 -11.91 -15.21 34.27
CA LEU A 161 -11.73 -16.30 33.29
C LEU A 161 -11.93 -15.79 31.85
N THR A 162 -12.90 -14.90 31.61
CA THR A 162 -13.11 -14.32 30.28
C THR A 162 -11.89 -13.50 29.87
N PHE A 163 -11.36 -12.66 30.75
CA PHE A 163 -10.15 -11.89 30.49
C PHE A 163 -8.97 -12.80 30.16
N VAL A 164 -8.72 -13.84 30.97
CA VAL A 164 -7.60 -14.76 30.75
C VAL A 164 -7.74 -15.49 29.42
N VAL A 165 -8.93 -15.95 29.05
CA VAL A 165 -9.16 -16.64 27.76
C VAL A 165 -8.93 -15.69 26.58
N LEU A 166 -9.46 -14.47 26.63
CA LEU A 166 -9.25 -13.47 25.58
C LEU A 166 -7.78 -13.02 25.49
N PHE A 167 -7.09 -12.88 26.63
CA PHE A 167 -5.68 -12.52 26.67
C PHE A 167 -4.79 -13.63 26.10
N ILE A 168 -5.03 -14.89 26.46
CA ILE A 168 -4.33 -16.03 25.84
C ILE A 168 -4.59 -16.08 24.34
N SER A 169 -5.83 -15.86 23.91
CA SER A 169 -6.18 -15.80 22.50
C SER A 169 -5.42 -14.69 21.77
N TYR A 170 -5.31 -13.51 22.35
CA TYR A 170 -4.53 -12.40 21.79
C TYR A 170 -3.02 -12.70 21.70
N MET A 171 -2.47 -13.39 22.71
CA MET A 171 -1.05 -13.77 22.76
C MET A 171 -0.76 -15.05 21.94
N MET A 172 -1.76 -15.65 21.30
CA MET A 172 -1.63 -16.99 20.70
C MET A 172 -0.54 -17.06 19.65
N GLN A 173 -0.41 -16.07 18.78
CA GLN A 173 0.62 -16.00 17.76
C GLN A 173 2.03 -15.97 18.38
N SER A 174 2.23 -15.18 19.43
CA SER A 174 3.50 -15.12 20.17
C SER A 174 3.81 -16.46 20.87
N LEU A 175 2.81 -17.07 21.52
CA LEU A 175 2.96 -18.36 22.20
C LEU A 175 3.29 -19.49 21.22
N THR A 176 2.59 -19.56 20.09
CA THR A 176 2.88 -20.58 19.08
C THR A 176 4.22 -20.35 18.40
N GLY A 177 4.72 -19.10 18.32
CA GLY A 177 6.06 -18.74 17.88
C GLY A 177 7.16 -19.33 18.77
N LEU A 178 6.92 -19.39 20.10
CA LEU A 178 7.85 -20.02 21.05
C LEU A 178 7.90 -21.56 20.91
N ILE A 179 6.80 -22.19 20.47
CA ILE A 179 6.73 -23.66 20.32
C ILE A 179 7.45 -24.10 19.04
N SER A 180 7.23 -23.40 17.93
CA SER A 180 7.86 -23.70 16.63
C SER A 180 7.84 -22.48 15.74
N SER A 181 9.00 -22.07 15.21
CA SER A 181 9.11 -20.99 14.25
C SER A 181 8.58 -21.39 12.86
N ASP A 182 8.70 -22.66 12.49
CA ASP A 182 8.29 -23.16 11.17
C ASP A 182 6.83 -23.63 11.11
N GLY A 183 6.18 -23.67 12.28
CA GLY A 183 4.84 -24.21 12.39
C GLY A 183 4.78 -25.75 12.36
N ASN A 184 3.92 -26.32 13.19
CA ASN A 184 3.63 -27.76 13.20
C ASN A 184 2.12 -27.98 13.34
N TRP A 185 1.66 -29.23 13.33
CA TRP A 185 0.24 -29.53 13.47
C TRP A 185 -0.38 -28.97 14.76
N LEU A 186 0.39 -28.96 15.85
CA LEU A 186 -0.05 -28.44 17.15
C LEU A 186 -0.24 -26.92 17.09
N THR A 187 0.73 -26.18 16.51
CA THR A 187 0.62 -24.73 16.35
C THR A 187 -0.52 -24.33 15.43
N LYS A 188 -0.84 -25.13 14.39
CA LYS A 188 -2.00 -24.91 13.53
C LYS A 188 -3.32 -25.02 14.29
N ILE A 189 -3.44 -26.03 15.18
CA ILE A 189 -4.62 -26.16 16.04
C ILE A 189 -4.73 -24.99 17.03
N LEU A 190 -3.62 -24.61 17.66
CA LEU A 190 -3.61 -23.51 18.63
C LEU A 190 -3.97 -22.18 17.96
N ASN A 191 -3.49 -21.93 16.74
CA ASN A 191 -3.81 -20.71 15.98
C ASN A 191 -5.31 -20.63 15.61
N CYS A 192 -6.06 -21.74 15.59
CA CYS A 192 -7.52 -21.68 15.46
C CYS A 192 -8.22 -20.98 16.63
N LEU A 193 -7.53 -20.80 17.77
CA LEU A 193 -8.04 -20.07 18.94
C LEU A 193 -7.65 -18.59 18.96
N ASP A 194 -6.88 -18.15 17.97
CA ASP A 194 -6.46 -16.75 17.83
C ASP A 194 -7.60 -15.91 17.26
N LEU A 195 -8.20 -15.06 18.11
CA LEU A 195 -9.25 -14.13 17.69
C LEU A 195 -8.69 -12.84 17.06
N TYR A 196 -7.39 -12.54 17.30
CA TYR A 196 -6.80 -11.30 16.85
C TYR A 196 -6.22 -11.40 15.43
N ALA A 197 -5.61 -12.52 15.07
CA ALA A 197 -5.04 -12.74 13.75
C ALA A 197 -6.03 -12.49 12.56
N PRO A 198 -7.32 -12.91 12.64
CA PRO A 198 -8.28 -12.54 11.59
C PRO A 198 -8.59 -11.04 11.55
N PHE A 199 -8.45 -10.27 12.66
CA PHE A 199 -8.59 -8.82 12.68
C PHE A 199 -7.45 -8.15 11.90
N GLU A 200 -6.22 -8.65 12.03
CA GLU A 200 -5.06 -8.13 11.29
C GLU A 200 -5.23 -8.29 9.78
N LYS A 201 -5.94 -9.31 9.30
CA LYS A 201 -6.22 -9.49 7.86
C LYS A 201 -7.00 -8.34 7.22
N PHE A 202 -7.70 -7.53 8.01
CA PHE A 202 -8.39 -6.32 7.53
C PHE A 202 -7.49 -5.08 7.48
N GLN A 203 -6.24 -5.21 7.93
CA GLN A 203 -5.24 -4.15 7.81
C GLN A 203 -5.00 -3.85 6.34
N GLY A 204 -4.86 -2.57 6.00
CA GLY A 204 -4.67 -2.14 4.61
C GLY A 204 -5.93 -2.20 3.74
N GLY A 205 -7.12 -2.33 4.34
CA GLY A 205 -8.40 -2.19 3.63
C GLY A 205 -8.82 -3.41 2.80
N CYS A 206 -8.29 -4.59 3.11
CA CYS A 206 -8.71 -5.82 2.45
C CYS A 206 -9.91 -6.46 3.19
N LEU A 207 -11.06 -6.57 2.52
CA LEU A 207 -12.22 -7.28 3.06
C LEU A 207 -12.03 -8.79 2.82
N ASP A 208 -11.62 -9.51 3.88
CA ASP A 208 -11.37 -10.96 3.83
C ASP A 208 -12.60 -11.75 4.30
N ILE A 209 -13.21 -12.50 3.37
CA ILE A 209 -14.37 -13.33 3.65
C ILE A 209 -14.00 -14.50 4.56
N THR A 210 -12.75 -15.01 4.51
CA THR A 210 -12.29 -16.10 5.38
C THR A 210 -12.30 -15.65 6.85
N ALA A 211 -11.84 -14.43 7.12
CA ALA A 211 -11.85 -13.83 8.45
C ALA A 211 -13.29 -13.55 8.95
N ILE A 212 -14.19 -13.09 8.07
CA ILE A 212 -15.61 -12.92 8.40
C ILE A 212 -16.23 -14.25 8.79
N LEU A 213 -16.02 -15.31 7.97
CA LEU A 213 -16.55 -16.64 8.24
C LEU A 213 -16.01 -17.20 9.56
N TYR A 214 -14.72 -17.01 9.84
CA TYR A 214 -14.11 -17.39 11.11
C TYR A 214 -14.87 -16.78 12.30
N TYR A 215 -15.09 -15.47 12.30
CA TYR A 215 -15.84 -14.80 13.38
C TYR A 215 -17.27 -15.30 13.50
N VAL A 216 -17.97 -15.44 12.38
CA VAL A 216 -19.34 -15.99 12.38
C VAL A 216 -19.34 -17.42 12.95
N THR A 217 -18.36 -18.24 12.58
CA THR A 217 -18.21 -19.60 13.10
C THR A 217 -17.99 -19.59 14.62
N VAL A 218 -17.08 -18.74 15.13
CA VAL A 218 -16.83 -18.59 16.57
C VAL A 218 -18.10 -18.16 17.30
N ILE A 219 -18.82 -17.17 16.78
CA ILE A 219 -20.08 -16.68 17.35
C ILE A 219 -21.10 -17.82 17.45
N VAL A 220 -21.30 -18.57 16.38
CA VAL A 220 -22.25 -19.68 16.33
C VAL A 220 -21.84 -20.80 17.30
N LEU A 221 -20.57 -21.18 17.31
CA LEU A 221 -20.04 -22.25 18.19
C LEU A 221 -20.20 -21.89 19.67
N PHE A 222 -19.79 -20.70 20.10
CA PHE A 222 -19.87 -20.33 21.52
C PHE A 222 -21.31 -20.10 21.99
N ASN A 223 -22.20 -19.59 21.14
CA ASN A 223 -23.63 -19.56 21.42
C ASN A 223 -24.19 -20.99 21.54
N PHE A 224 -23.82 -21.92 20.65
CA PHE A 224 -24.21 -23.33 20.73
C PHE A 224 -23.67 -23.98 22.01
N PHE A 225 -22.39 -23.78 22.35
CA PHE A 225 -21.82 -24.30 23.62
C PHE A 225 -22.53 -23.74 24.84
N THR A 226 -22.96 -22.49 24.82
CA THR A 226 -23.77 -21.87 25.88
C THR A 226 -25.11 -22.59 26.06
N VAL A 227 -25.79 -22.88 24.94
CA VAL A 227 -27.04 -23.67 24.97
C VAL A 227 -26.81 -25.04 25.54
N GLN A 228 -25.77 -25.74 25.11
CA GLN A 228 -25.45 -27.09 25.63
C GLN A 228 -25.06 -27.06 27.10
N ALA A 229 -24.29 -26.07 27.56
CA ALA A 229 -23.93 -25.93 28.96
C ALA A 229 -25.15 -25.72 29.87
N ILE A 230 -26.14 -24.96 29.39
CA ILE A 230 -27.39 -24.74 30.14
C ILE A 230 -28.30 -25.99 30.09
N GLN A 231 -28.42 -26.66 28.95
CA GLN A 231 -29.21 -27.87 28.80
C GLN A 231 -28.68 -29.04 29.63
N LYS A 232 -27.34 -29.21 29.67
CA LYS A 232 -26.69 -30.28 30.47
C LYS A 232 -27.08 -30.28 31.93
N ARG A 233 -27.45 -29.14 32.51
CA ARG A 233 -27.87 -28.99 33.90
C ARG A 233 -29.27 -29.54 34.16
N ARG A 234 -30.10 -29.71 33.16
CA ARG A 234 -31.46 -30.29 33.27
C ARG A 234 -31.43 -31.80 33.41
N TRP A 235 -30.26 -32.44 33.26
CA TRP A 235 -30.16 -33.88 33.24
C TRP A 235 -29.87 -34.42 34.62
N SER A 236 -30.77 -35.26 35.15
CA SER A 236 -30.52 -36.03 36.36
C SER A 236 -29.53 -37.15 36.09
N ILE A 237 -28.66 -37.47 37.07
CA ILE A 237 -27.67 -38.55 36.92
C ILE A 237 -28.40 -39.89 37.06
N SER A 238 -28.83 -40.49 35.91
CA SER A 238 -29.40 -41.82 35.85
C SER A 238 -28.85 -42.58 34.65
N LYS A 239 -28.97 -43.92 34.67
CA LYS A 239 -28.53 -44.78 33.54
C LYS A 239 -29.21 -44.42 32.22
N LYS A 240 -30.44 -43.89 32.20
CA LYS A 240 -31.15 -43.40 31.00
C LYS A 240 -30.59 -42.10 30.48
N THR A 241 -30.00 -41.23 31.31
CA THR A 241 -29.42 -39.97 30.91
C THR A 241 -27.98 -40.08 30.38
N PHE A 242 -27.31 -41.24 30.63
CA PHE A 242 -26.00 -41.52 30.04
C PHE A 242 -26.04 -41.54 28.49
N SER A 243 -27.08 -42.16 27.90
CA SER A 243 -27.31 -42.14 26.46
C SER A 243 -27.50 -40.73 25.89
N LEU A 244 -28.22 -39.85 26.60
CA LEU A 244 -28.40 -38.44 26.22
C LEU A 244 -27.08 -37.64 26.33
N SER A 245 -26.25 -37.94 27.33
CA SER A 245 -24.92 -37.30 27.49
C SER A 245 -23.98 -37.70 26.35
N VAL A 246 -23.98 -38.97 25.95
CA VAL A 246 -23.18 -39.44 24.80
C VAL A 246 -23.67 -38.78 23.50
N PHE A 247 -25.00 -38.73 23.27
CA PHE A 247 -25.58 -38.06 22.13
C PHE A 247 -25.21 -36.59 22.05
N SER A 248 -25.32 -35.85 23.17
CA SER A 248 -24.95 -34.44 23.21
C SER A 248 -23.45 -34.23 22.97
N SER A 249 -22.58 -35.08 23.53
CA SER A 249 -21.13 -34.99 23.30
C SER A 249 -20.78 -35.29 21.84
N SER A 250 -21.41 -36.30 21.25
CA SER A 250 -21.25 -36.60 19.84
C SER A 250 -21.73 -35.47 18.93
N PHE A 251 -22.86 -34.84 19.29
CA PHE A 251 -23.37 -33.69 18.57
C PHE A 251 -22.46 -32.49 18.64
N ILE A 252 -21.80 -32.22 19.77
CA ILE A 252 -20.76 -31.17 19.91
C ILE A 252 -19.58 -31.46 18.97
N ILE A 253 -19.11 -32.72 18.90
CA ILE A 253 -18.00 -33.09 18.02
C ILE A 253 -18.39 -32.91 16.53
N VAL A 254 -19.61 -33.28 16.15
CA VAL A 254 -20.10 -33.10 14.78
C VAL A 254 -20.17 -31.61 14.41
N VAL A 255 -20.72 -30.75 15.29
CA VAL A 255 -20.82 -29.32 15.04
C VAL A 255 -19.42 -28.68 14.94
N LEU A 256 -18.48 -29.10 15.79
CA LEU A 256 -17.10 -28.66 15.74
C LEU A 256 -16.40 -29.09 14.44
N ALA A 257 -16.60 -30.35 14.03
CA ALA A 257 -16.08 -30.86 12.75
C ALA A 257 -16.67 -30.09 11.55
N LEU A 258 -17.97 -29.81 11.54
CA LEU A 258 -18.62 -29.02 10.49
C LEU A 258 -18.05 -27.58 10.45
N ALA A 259 -17.78 -26.96 11.58
CA ALA A 259 -17.18 -25.64 11.69
C ALA A 259 -15.76 -25.64 11.06
N VAL A 260 -14.94 -26.64 11.40
CA VAL A 260 -13.59 -26.79 10.83
C VAL A 260 -13.67 -27.01 9.31
N VAL A 261 -14.54 -27.91 8.86
CA VAL A 261 -14.71 -28.19 7.42
C VAL A 261 -15.18 -26.94 6.66
N ALA A 262 -16.12 -26.18 7.22
CA ALA A 262 -16.60 -24.94 6.59
C ALA A 262 -15.48 -23.90 6.41
N ASN A 263 -14.63 -23.71 7.43
CA ASN A 263 -13.50 -22.78 7.34
C ASN A 263 -12.45 -23.28 6.35
N LEU A 264 -12.09 -24.58 6.39
CA LEU A 264 -11.14 -25.16 5.42
C LEU A 264 -11.66 -25.10 3.98
N ALA A 265 -12.97 -25.28 3.78
CA ALA A 265 -13.56 -25.19 2.45
C ALA A 265 -13.49 -23.78 1.86
N VAL A 266 -13.63 -22.74 2.68
CA VAL A 266 -13.52 -21.34 2.23
C VAL A 266 -12.05 -20.92 2.09
N ASP A 267 -11.16 -21.40 2.95
CA ASP A 267 -9.71 -21.19 2.80
C ASP A 267 -9.15 -21.83 1.51
N ALA A 268 -9.78 -22.91 1.01
CA ALA A 268 -9.39 -23.55 -0.25
C ALA A 268 -9.88 -22.79 -1.50
N LEU A 269 -10.73 -21.78 -1.35
CA LEU A 269 -11.20 -20.97 -2.48
C LEU A 269 -10.10 -19.97 -2.91
N PRO A 270 -10.02 -19.66 -4.23
CA PRO A 270 -9.07 -18.65 -4.72
C PRO A 270 -9.23 -17.30 -4.03
N THR A 271 -8.12 -16.65 -3.72
CA THR A 271 -8.09 -15.33 -3.04
C THR A 271 -8.87 -14.25 -3.81
N ARG A 272 -8.98 -14.41 -5.14
CA ARG A 272 -9.83 -13.58 -6.00
C ARG A 272 -11.30 -13.53 -5.56
N ILE A 273 -11.81 -14.62 -4.94
CA ILE A 273 -13.20 -14.74 -4.49
C ILE A 273 -13.31 -14.38 -3.01
N THR A 274 -12.28 -14.71 -2.22
CA THR A 274 -12.31 -14.61 -0.76
C THR A 274 -11.84 -13.25 -0.25
N SER A 275 -11.13 -12.44 -1.06
CA SER A 275 -10.66 -11.12 -0.65
C SER A 275 -11.02 -10.03 -1.64
N VAL A 276 -11.62 -8.94 -1.14
CA VAL A 276 -11.98 -7.75 -1.92
C VAL A 276 -11.08 -6.60 -1.47
N ASP A 277 -10.32 -6.06 -2.41
CA ASP A 277 -9.45 -4.92 -2.19
C ASP A 277 -10.28 -3.63 -2.20
N CYS A 278 -10.41 -3.01 -1.03
CA CYS A 278 -11.06 -1.73 -0.82
C CYS A 278 -10.06 -0.65 -0.39
N SER A 279 -8.75 -0.94 -0.52
CA SER A 279 -7.70 0.04 -0.25
C SER A 279 -7.82 1.24 -1.19
N TYR A 280 -7.38 2.40 -0.73
CA TYR A 280 -7.45 3.64 -1.50
C TYR A 280 -6.65 3.52 -2.80
N SER A 281 -5.41 3.07 -2.70
CA SER A 281 -4.49 2.88 -3.83
C SER A 281 -4.63 1.52 -4.52
N LYS A 282 -5.65 0.72 -4.15
CA LYS A 282 -5.83 -0.65 -4.68
C LYS A 282 -4.56 -1.50 -4.55
N LEU A 283 -3.92 -1.45 -3.38
CA LEU A 283 -2.62 -2.07 -3.09
C LEU A 283 -2.54 -3.55 -3.48
N TYR A 284 -3.65 -4.27 -3.35
CA TYR A 284 -3.73 -5.70 -3.64
C TYR A 284 -4.32 -6.02 -5.01
N SER A 285 -4.83 -5.02 -5.74
CA SER A 285 -5.40 -5.25 -7.08
C SER A 285 -4.29 -5.53 -8.08
N ILE A 286 -4.51 -6.48 -8.98
CA ILE A 286 -3.58 -6.80 -10.06
C ILE A 286 -4.03 -6.11 -11.34
N THR A 287 -3.12 -5.43 -12.03
CA THR A 287 -3.35 -4.68 -13.26
C THR A 287 -3.74 -5.59 -14.43
N LYS A 288 -4.25 -4.99 -15.50
CA LYS A 288 -4.57 -5.73 -16.72
C LYS A 288 -3.32 -6.27 -17.41
N ASP A 289 -2.20 -5.57 -17.31
CA ASP A 289 -0.94 -5.93 -17.95
C ASP A 289 -0.29 -7.14 -17.27
N THR A 290 -0.25 -7.16 -15.94
CA THR A 290 0.15 -8.36 -15.20
C THR A 290 -0.72 -9.56 -15.56
N LYS A 291 -2.04 -9.39 -15.62
CA LYS A 291 -2.96 -10.48 -16.01
C LYS A 291 -2.70 -10.99 -17.43
N LYS A 292 -2.36 -10.09 -18.37
CA LYS A 292 -2.01 -10.42 -19.75
C LYS A 292 -0.70 -11.20 -19.81
N THR A 293 0.31 -10.75 -19.05
CA THR A 293 1.62 -11.39 -18.93
C THR A 293 1.50 -12.80 -18.32
N MET A 294 0.78 -12.93 -17.20
CA MET A 294 0.60 -14.24 -16.54
C MET A 294 -0.17 -15.25 -17.39
N LYS A 295 -1.13 -14.80 -18.23
CA LYS A 295 -1.83 -15.68 -19.19
C LYS A 295 -0.91 -16.22 -20.29
N LYS A 296 0.15 -15.47 -20.65
CA LYS A 296 1.13 -15.89 -21.68
C LYS A 296 2.22 -16.78 -21.10
N LEU A 297 2.34 -16.88 -19.79
CA LEU A 297 3.36 -17.66 -19.10
C LEU A 297 3.22 -19.14 -19.42
N LYS A 298 4.28 -19.74 -19.96
CA LYS A 298 4.35 -21.17 -20.34
C LYS A 298 5.41 -21.92 -19.52
N SER A 299 6.38 -21.21 -18.96
CA SER A 299 7.47 -21.79 -18.16
C SER A 299 7.09 -21.85 -16.70
N ASP A 300 7.51 -22.91 -16.01
CA ASP A 300 7.32 -23.03 -14.56
C ASP A 300 8.24 -22.07 -13.82
N VAL A 301 7.68 -21.29 -12.89
CA VAL A 301 8.39 -20.33 -12.06
C VAL A 301 8.18 -20.67 -10.60
N THR A 302 9.25 -20.75 -9.84
CA THR A 302 9.20 -20.91 -8.38
C THR A 302 9.64 -19.63 -7.69
N ILE A 303 8.81 -19.09 -6.82
CA ILE A 303 9.12 -17.93 -6.00
C ILE A 303 9.41 -18.42 -4.58
N TYR A 304 10.66 -18.27 -4.14
CA TYR A 304 11.04 -18.55 -2.76
C TYR A 304 10.91 -17.27 -1.93
N VAL A 305 10.18 -17.35 -0.82
CA VAL A 305 10.03 -16.23 0.15
C VAL A 305 10.97 -16.53 1.31
N LEU A 306 11.91 -15.63 1.59
CA LEU A 306 12.89 -15.79 2.67
C LEU A 306 12.27 -15.40 4.01
N ALA A 307 11.31 -16.17 4.47
CA ALA A 307 10.61 -15.93 5.74
C ALA A 307 10.20 -17.24 6.42
N ALA A 308 10.15 -17.22 7.75
CA ALA A 308 9.43 -18.26 8.48
C ALA A 308 7.92 -18.07 8.27
N GLU A 309 7.14 -19.15 8.27
CA GLU A 309 5.68 -19.12 8.02
C GLU A 309 4.92 -18.13 8.93
N LYS A 310 5.47 -17.82 10.11
CA LYS A 310 4.87 -16.93 11.10
C LYS A 310 5.37 -15.48 11.05
N SER A 311 6.47 -15.23 10.39
CA SER A 311 7.06 -13.90 10.20
C SER A 311 6.98 -13.43 8.76
N LYS A 312 6.11 -14.05 7.97
CA LYS A 312 5.83 -13.63 6.61
C LYS A 312 5.11 -12.29 6.60
N ASP A 313 5.48 -11.46 5.66
CA ASP A 313 4.77 -10.21 5.42
C ASP A 313 3.39 -10.49 4.83
N ALA A 314 2.35 -9.94 5.47
CA ALA A 314 0.96 -10.24 5.09
C ALA A 314 0.56 -9.64 3.73
N GLN A 315 1.16 -8.51 3.35
CA GLN A 315 0.86 -7.83 2.08
C GLN A 315 1.53 -8.56 0.92
N ILE A 316 2.81 -8.91 1.07
CA ILE A 316 3.54 -9.71 0.08
C ILE A 316 2.87 -11.09 -0.08
N ASP A 317 2.52 -11.76 1.02
CA ASP A 317 1.82 -13.06 1.00
C ASP A 317 0.50 -12.97 0.22
N SER A 318 -0.31 -11.95 0.50
CA SER A 318 -1.58 -11.72 -0.21
C SER A 318 -1.37 -11.48 -1.71
N MET A 319 -0.32 -10.76 -2.11
CA MET A 319 0.02 -10.52 -3.51
C MET A 319 0.45 -11.82 -4.19
N LEU A 320 1.33 -12.60 -3.56
CA LEU A 320 1.81 -13.88 -4.09
C LEU A 320 0.68 -14.92 -4.27
N GLU A 321 -0.27 -14.98 -3.33
CA GLU A 321 -1.45 -15.86 -3.50
C GLU A 321 -2.28 -15.46 -4.73
N ARG A 322 -2.41 -14.16 -5.02
CA ARG A 322 -3.09 -13.70 -6.24
C ARG A 322 -2.34 -14.09 -7.52
N TYR A 323 -1.00 -14.07 -7.49
CA TYR A 323 -0.20 -14.57 -8.62
C TYR A 323 -0.38 -16.08 -8.85
N LYS A 324 -0.44 -16.88 -7.80
CA LYS A 324 -0.77 -18.32 -7.90
C LYS A 324 -2.13 -18.56 -8.55
N ASP A 325 -3.12 -17.71 -8.22
CA ASP A 325 -4.46 -17.81 -8.82
C ASP A 325 -4.49 -17.42 -10.31
N LEU A 326 -3.53 -16.62 -10.77
CA LEU A 326 -3.47 -16.17 -12.18
C LEU A 326 -2.85 -17.21 -13.12
N SER A 327 -1.91 -18.03 -12.63
CA SER A 327 -1.22 -19.00 -13.45
C SER A 327 -0.84 -20.25 -12.67
N GLY A 328 -1.20 -21.43 -13.21
CA GLY A 328 -0.79 -22.72 -12.65
C GLY A 328 0.71 -23.03 -12.77
N HIS A 329 1.47 -22.18 -13.49
CA HIS A 329 2.92 -22.29 -13.61
C HIS A 329 3.68 -21.61 -12.46
N ILE A 330 2.99 -20.88 -11.58
CA ILE A 330 3.62 -20.18 -10.46
C ILE A 330 3.50 -21.02 -9.19
N ARG A 331 4.65 -21.27 -8.54
CA ARG A 331 4.75 -21.97 -7.26
C ARG A 331 5.43 -21.09 -6.23
N VAL A 332 4.84 -20.92 -5.07
CA VAL A 332 5.40 -20.15 -3.95
C VAL A 332 5.87 -21.11 -2.85
N LYS A 333 7.09 -20.92 -2.36
CA LYS A 333 7.71 -21.73 -1.30
C LYS A 333 8.34 -20.83 -0.25
N TYR A 334 8.06 -21.09 1.02
CA TYR A 334 8.69 -20.38 2.14
C TYR A 334 9.95 -21.08 2.58
N VAL A 335 11.03 -20.32 2.75
CA VAL A 335 12.34 -20.80 3.24
C VAL A 335 12.70 -19.96 4.46
N ASN A 336 12.77 -20.62 5.62
CA ASN A 336 13.14 -19.94 6.85
C ASN A 336 14.66 -19.68 6.89
N PRO A 337 15.10 -18.39 6.89
CA PRO A 337 16.54 -18.06 6.91
C PRO A 337 17.26 -18.55 8.16
N LYS A 338 16.53 -18.74 9.28
CA LYS A 338 17.14 -19.28 10.52
C LYS A 338 17.47 -20.76 10.41
N SER A 339 16.67 -21.53 9.66
CA SER A 339 16.93 -22.97 9.45
C SER A 339 17.83 -23.25 8.24
N LYS A 340 17.84 -22.35 7.25
CA LYS A 340 18.65 -22.44 6.02
C LYS A 340 19.36 -21.12 5.73
N PRO A 341 20.37 -20.72 6.54
CA PRO A 341 20.96 -19.38 6.47
C PRO A 341 21.73 -19.09 5.18
N TYR A 342 22.16 -20.11 4.46
CA TYR A 342 22.94 -19.97 3.22
C TYR A 342 22.14 -20.33 1.95
N PHE A 343 20.82 -20.47 2.04
CA PHE A 343 19.98 -20.83 0.89
C PHE A 343 20.12 -19.83 -0.27
N TYR A 344 20.28 -18.54 0.03
CA TYR A 344 20.42 -17.47 -0.97
C TYR A 344 21.70 -17.58 -1.81
N LYS A 345 22.76 -18.25 -1.31
CA LYS A 345 24.08 -18.31 -2.00
C LYS A 345 24.02 -19.02 -3.35
N ASP A 346 23.00 -19.84 -3.59
CA ASP A 346 22.79 -20.47 -4.90
C ASP A 346 22.28 -19.46 -5.94
N TYR A 347 21.91 -18.22 -5.53
CA TYR A 347 21.22 -17.23 -6.37
C TYR A 347 21.87 -15.84 -6.33
N THR A 348 22.56 -15.48 -5.25
CA THR A 348 23.24 -14.18 -5.07
C THR A 348 24.35 -14.27 -4.04
N ASP A 349 25.37 -13.42 -4.18
CA ASP A 349 26.48 -13.31 -3.23
C ASP A 349 26.09 -12.50 -1.98
N ASN A 350 25.18 -11.54 -2.13
CA ASN A 350 24.71 -10.69 -1.05
C ASN A 350 23.54 -11.35 -0.30
N ALA A 351 23.56 -11.27 1.03
CA ALA A 351 22.49 -11.82 1.86
C ALA A 351 21.24 -10.92 1.78
N PRO A 352 20.11 -11.39 1.19
CA PRO A 352 18.89 -10.61 1.12
C PRO A 352 18.26 -10.44 2.51
N THR A 353 17.49 -9.37 2.69
CA THR A 353 16.71 -9.12 3.92
C THR A 353 15.62 -10.18 4.12
N SER A 354 15.10 -10.27 5.34
CA SER A 354 13.95 -11.14 5.62
C SER A 354 12.71 -10.65 4.84
N ASN A 355 11.93 -11.59 4.32
CA ASN A 355 10.80 -11.39 3.41
C ASN A 355 11.18 -11.01 1.97
N SER A 356 12.46 -10.99 1.61
CA SER A 356 12.90 -10.90 0.21
C SER A 356 12.45 -12.12 -0.59
N LEU A 357 12.33 -11.95 -1.91
CA LEU A 357 11.87 -12.97 -2.84
C LEU A 357 13.01 -13.43 -3.74
N ILE A 358 13.08 -14.73 -4.04
CA ILE A 358 13.96 -15.27 -5.07
C ILE A 358 13.07 -15.95 -6.11
N VAL A 359 13.01 -15.36 -7.29
CA VAL A 359 12.22 -15.84 -8.43
C VAL A 359 13.13 -16.70 -9.30
N VAL A 360 12.75 -17.94 -9.57
CA VAL A 360 13.58 -18.93 -10.26
C VAL A 360 12.80 -19.62 -11.36
N SER A 361 13.39 -19.73 -12.54
CA SER A 361 12.94 -20.60 -13.63
C SER A 361 14.03 -21.63 -13.98
N ASP A 362 13.82 -22.40 -15.03
CA ASP A 362 14.82 -23.28 -15.64
C ASP A 362 15.96 -22.51 -16.35
N LYS A 363 15.77 -21.23 -16.68
CA LYS A 363 16.74 -20.42 -17.42
C LYS A 363 17.62 -19.57 -16.52
N ARG A 364 17.04 -18.92 -15.49
CA ARG A 364 17.79 -18.02 -14.58
C ARG A 364 16.99 -17.70 -13.31
N SER A 365 17.61 -16.91 -12.43
CA SER A 365 16.99 -16.41 -11.21
C SER A 365 17.13 -14.90 -11.10
N LYS A 366 16.21 -14.26 -10.33
CA LYS A 366 16.27 -12.86 -9.94
C LYS A 366 15.90 -12.76 -8.45
N VAL A 367 16.69 -12.01 -7.71
CA VAL A 367 16.41 -11.68 -6.31
C VAL A 367 15.70 -10.34 -6.29
N ILE A 368 14.68 -10.22 -5.44
CA ILE A 368 13.97 -8.98 -5.13
C ILE A 368 14.14 -8.77 -3.64
N ASP A 369 14.87 -7.75 -3.22
CA ASP A 369 15.00 -7.45 -1.80
C ASP A 369 13.70 -6.89 -1.23
N TYR A 370 13.52 -7.00 0.09
CA TYR A 370 12.34 -6.47 0.77
C TYR A 370 12.20 -4.95 0.58
N TYR A 371 13.31 -4.24 0.55
CA TYR A 371 13.34 -2.80 0.32
C TYR A 371 13.10 -2.38 -1.12
N ASP A 372 13.19 -3.30 -2.11
CA ASP A 372 12.73 -3.05 -3.48
C ASP A 372 11.21 -3.16 -3.60
N ILE A 373 10.55 -3.83 -2.64
CA ILE A 373 9.10 -4.01 -2.60
C ILE A 373 8.42 -2.87 -1.87
N TYR A 374 9.06 -2.33 -0.83
CA TYR A 374 8.56 -1.25 -0.01
C TYR A 374 9.46 -0.03 -0.14
N ASP A 375 8.94 1.04 -0.72
CA ASP A 375 9.64 2.32 -0.77
C ASP A 375 9.47 3.08 0.56
N TYR A 376 10.60 3.41 1.19
CA TYR A 376 10.67 4.17 2.44
C TYR A 376 11.33 5.51 2.20
N GLN A 377 10.60 6.59 2.41
CA GLN A 377 11.17 7.93 2.41
C GLN A 377 11.73 8.27 3.80
N SER A 378 13.02 8.59 3.86
CA SER A 378 13.67 9.08 5.08
C SER A 378 13.49 10.58 5.19
N ASN A 379 12.61 11.01 6.12
CA ASN A 379 12.42 12.41 6.44
C ASN A 379 13.23 12.79 7.70
N MET A 380 14.08 13.80 7.61
CA MET A 380 14.78 14.34 8.76
C MET A 380 13.86 15.25 9.57
N ASP A 381 13.56 14.87 10.81
CA ASP A 381 12.92 15.78 11.76
C ASP A 381 13.95 16.78 12.30
N TYR A 382 13.87 18.01 11.85
CA TYR A 382 14.78 19.10 12.25
C TYR A 382 14.69 19.47 13.74
N PHE A 383 13.61 19.11 14.44
CA PHE A 383 13.46 19.38 15.88
C PHE A 383 14.14 18.31 16.74
N THR A 384 14.11 17.06 16.31
CA THR A 384 14.68 15.94 17.06
C THR A 384 16.00 15.44 16.50
N TYR A 385 16.45 15.95 15.35
CA TYR A 385 17.60 15.47 14.58
C TYR A 385 17.57 13.95 14.35
N SER A 386 16.36 13.39 14.21
CA SER A 386 16.15 11.97 13.94
C SER A 386 15.57 11.76 12.54
N TYR A 387 16.00 10.69 11.88
CA TYR A 387 15.41 10.27 10.62
C TYR A 387 14.17 9.41 10.92
N ASN A 388 13.03 9.83 10.39
CA ASN A 388 11.82 9.04 10.38
C ASN A 388 11.66 8.43 8.98
N ASN A 389 11.64 7.11 8.91
CA ASN A 389 11.34 6.40 7.66
C ASN A 389 9.82 6.28 7.53
N GLU A 390 9.25 7.02 6.59
CA GLU A 390 7.83 6.88 6.24
C GLU A 390 7.70 5.97 5.03
N LEU A 391 6.72 5.07 5.09
CA LEU A 391 6.40 4.17 3.98
C LEU A 391 5.68 4.97 2.89
N LYS A 392 6.30 5.11 1.72
CA LYS A 392 5.80 5.89 0.59
C LYS A 392 5.01 5.02 -0.39
N GLY A 393 5.53 3.83 -0.71
CA GLY A 393 4.98 3.00 -1.75
C GLY A 393 5.11 1.49 -1.56
N PHE A 394 4.38 0.76 -2.40
CA PHE A 394 4.35 -0.70 -2.45
C PHE A 394 4.43 -1.18 -3.90
N ASP A 395 5.58 -1.72 -4.29
CA ASP A 395 5.90 -2.12 -5.65
C ASP A 395 5.94 -3.64 -5.87
N ALA A 396 5.27 -4.41 -5.02
CA ALA A 396 5.29 -5.88 -5.16
C ALA A 396 4.82 -6.36 -6.54
N GLU A 397 3.83 -5.70 -7.15
CA GLU A 397 3.32 -6.09 -8.46
C GLU A 397 4.35 -5.84 -9.55
N GLY A 398 4.97 -4.66 -9.57
CA GLY A 398 5.99 -4.29 -10.55
C GLY A 398 7.20 -5.22 -10.47
N GLN A 399 7.76 -5.39 -9.27
CA GLN A 399 8.93 -6.23 -9.02
C GLN A 399 8.68 -7.71 -9.37
N ILE A 400 7.57 -8.29 -8.91
CA ILE A 400 7.27 -9.72 -9.16
C ILE A 400 7.01 -9.96 -10.65
N THR A 401 6.23 -9.09 -11.32
CA THR A 401 5.95 -9.25 -12.76
C THR A 401 7.21 -9.13 -13.58
N SER A 402 8.03 -8.10 -13.32
CA SER A 402 9.31 -7.90 -13.97
C SER A 402 10.24 -9.10 -13.76
N ALA A 403 10.35 -9.61 -12.52
CA ALA A 403 11.20 -10.76 -12.23
C ALA A 403 10.72 -12.02 -12.95
N ILE A 404 9.40 -12.28 -13.02
CA ILE A 404 8.85 -13.42 -13.77
C ILE A 404 9.18 -13.29 -15.26
N GLN A 405 9.04 -12.10 -15.85
CA GLN A 405 9.43 -11.86 -17.23
C GLN A 405 10.92 -12.11 -17.42
N TYR A 406 11.78 -11.53 -16.59
CA TYR A 406 13.22 -11.69 -16.65
C TYR A 406 13.64 -13.14 -16.61
N VAL A 407 13.15 -13.93 -15.65
CA VAL A 407 13.59 -15.33 -15.50
C VAL A 407 13.09 -16.24 -16.62
N THR A 408 12.08 -15.85 -17.36
CA THR A 408 11.51 -16.65 -18.46
C THR A 408 12.01 -16.24 -19.85
N MET A 409 12.66 -15.08 -19.98
CA MET A 409 13.27 -14.61 -21.24
C MET A 409 14.49 -15.43 -21.64
N ASP A 410 14.82 -15.45 -22.93
CA ASP A 410 16.04 -16.01 -23.45
C ASP A 410 17.23 -15.04 -23.22
N ALA A 411 18.44 -15.57 -23.04
CA ALA A 411 19.60 -14.79 -22.61
C ALA A 411 19.97 -13.64 -23.58
N ASN A 412 19.71 -13.81 -24.88
CA ASN A 412 20.07 -12.86 -25.93
C ASN A 412 18.98 -11.77 -26.18
N GLN A 413 17.98 -11.66 -25.30
CA GLN A 413 16.82 -10.77 -25.48
C GLN A 413 16.78 -9.60 -24.51
N LEU A 414 17.83 -9.42 -23.68
CA LEU A 414 17.86 -8.28 -22.74
C LEU A 414 18.47 -7.07 -23.45
N PRO A 415 17.71 -5.98 -23.61
CA PRO A 415 18.23 -4.74 -24.17
C PRO A 415 19.27 -4.13 -23.25
N VAL A 416 20.34 -3.59 -23.81
CA VAL A 416 21.36 -2.85 -23.06
C VAL A 416 21.21 -1.36 -23.36
N VAL A 417 21.05 -0.57 -22.28
CA VAL A 417 21.09 0.88 -22.33
C VAL A 417 22.47 1.33 -21.90
N TYR A 418 23.18 2.09 -22.73
CA TYR A 418 24.52 2.55 -22.43
C TYR A 418 24.49 4.02 -21.97
N GLN A 419 24.97 4.27 -20.77
CA GLN A 419 25.31 5.63 -20.35
C GLN A 419 26.69 5.99 -20.94
N ILE A 420 26.74 7.06 -21.72
CA ILE A 420 27.99 7.62 -22.21
C ILE A 420 28.71 8.28 -21.04
N THR A 421 30.02 8.05 -20.94
CA THR A 421 30.89 8.61 -19.91
C THR A 421 32.19 9.12 -20.53
N GLY A 422 32.92 9.97 -19.80
CA GLY A 422 34.22 10.55 -20.23
C GLY A 422 34.21 12.08 -20.36
N HIS A 423 33.03 12.72 -20.21
CA HIS A 423 32.88 14.18 -20.30
C HIS A 423 32.32 14.79 -19.02
N ASP A 424 32.59 14.13 -17.88
CA ASP A 424 32.08 14.49 -16.54
C ASP A 424 30.54 14.57 -16.51
N GLU A 425 29.87 13.60 -17.13
CA GLU A 425 28.43 13.48 -17.13
C GLU A 425 27.86 13.31 -15.74
N ALA A 426 26.67 13.87 -15.49
CA ALA A 426 25.97 13.67 -14.24
C ALA A 426 25.57 12.20 -14.05
N THR A 427 25.61 11.71 -12.82
CA THR A 427 25.19 10.34 -12.49
C THR A 427 23.66 10.25 -12.57
N ILE A 428 23.17 9.13 -13.12
CA ILE A 428 21.75 8.81 -13.07
C ILE A 428 21.42 8.36 -11.64
N GLY A 429 20.36 8.91 -11.05
CA GLY A 429 19.90 8.56 -9.72
C GLY A 429 19.52 7.09 -9.59
N SER A 430 19.59 6.58 -8.36
CA SER A 430 19.33 5.16 -8.06
C SER A 430 17.92 4.73 -8.48
N ALA A 431 16.90 5.56 -8.25
CA ALA A 431 15.53 5.28 -8.64
C ALA A 431 15.36 5.10 -10.16
N PHE A 432 16.07 5.87 -10.97
CA PHE A 432 16.04 5.75 -12.44
C PHE A 432 16.80 4.52 -12.95
N SER A 433 17.90 4.16 -12.29
CA SER A 433 18.60 2.88 -12.55
C SER A 433 17.70 1.69 -12.27
N ASP A 434 16.89 1.76 -11.22
CA ASP A 434 15.90 0.76 -10.88
C ASP A 434 14.78 0.65 -11.90
N VAL A 435 14.32 1.77 -12.49
CA VAL A 435 13.37 1.76 -13.62
C VAL A 435 13.92 0.94 -14.79
N ILE A 436 15.20 1.12 -15.16
CA ILE A 436 15.85 0.33 -16.22
C ILE A 436 15.87 -1.17 -15.85
N SER A 437 16.26 -1.49 -14.61
CA SER A 437 16.29 -2.87 -14.11
C SER A 437 14.90 -3.50 -14.04
N LYS A 438 13.88 -2.75 -13.59
CA LYS A 438 12.46 -3.16 -13.57
C LYS A 438 11.92 -3.43 -14.97
N SER A 439 12.39 -2.67 -15.96
CA SER A 439 12.05 -2.86 -17.37
C SER A 439 12.77 -4.05 -18.02
N ASN A 440 13.52 -4.84 -17.25
CA ASN A 440 14.34 -5.96 -17.73
C ASN A 440 15.38 -5.55 -18.77
N MET A 441 15.96 -4.38 -18.59
CA MET A 441 17.08 -3.86 -19.35
C MET A 441 18.32 -3.84 -18.48
N THR A 442 19.47 -3.77 -19.10
CA THR A 442 20.76 -3.63 -18.40
C THR A 442 21.28 -2.23 -18.62
N LEU A 443 21.60 -1.49 -17.55
CA LEU A 443 22.36 -0.24 -17.64
C LEU A 443 23.84 -0.57 -17.63
N SER A 444 24.57 -0.09 -18.61
CA SER A 444 26.02 -0.21 -18.72
C SER A 444 26.63 1.14 -19.03
N SER A 445 27.89 1.36 -18.68
CA SER A 445 28.61 2.58 -19.02
C SER A 445 29.58 2.32 -20.15
N VAL A 446 29.75 3.28 -21.05
CA VAL A 446 30.72 3.22 -22.15
C VAL A 446 31.43 4.55 -22.30
N GLU A 447 32.75 4.49 -22.39
CA GLU A 447 33.61 5.65 -22.68
C GLU A 447 33.98 5.58 -24.18
N LEU A 448 33.38 6.50 -24.98
CA LEU A 448 33.51 6.47 -26.42
C LEU A 448 34.96 6.67 -26.91
N LEU A 449 35.82 7.31 -26.12
CA LEU A 449 37.25 7.45 -26.45
C LEU A 449 37.93 6.10 -26.67
N ASN A 450 37.51 5.07 -25.98
CA ASN A 450 38.09 3.72 -26.04
C ASN A 450 37.42 2.78 -27.07
N GLU A 451 36.34 3.23 -27.71
CA GLU A 451 35.54 2.43 -28.63
C GLU A 451 35.65 2.94 -30.07
N GLU A 452 35.52 2.08 -31.04
CA GLU A 452 35.47 2.47 -32.47
C GLU A 452 34.14 3.11 -32.84
N SER A 453 33.05 2.72 -32.22
CA SER A 453 31.69 3.22 -32.42
C SER A 453 30.83 2.99 -31.15
N VAL A 454 29.62 3.51 -31.10
CA VAL A 454 28.61 3.10 -30.12
C VAL A 454 28.42 1.57 -30.23
N PRO A 455 28.33 0.85 -29.07
CA PRO A 455 28.17 -0.61 -29.08
C PRO A 455 26.97 -1.05 -29.96
N LYS A 456 27.15 -2.11 -30.74
CA LYS A 456 26.11 -2.59 -31.70
C LYS A 456 24.89 -3.18 -31.03
N ASP A 457 25.01 -3.59 -29.78
CA ASP A 457 23.94 -4.14 -28.93
C ASP A 457 23.23 -3.05 -28.11
N ALA A 458 23.59 -1.77 -28.32
CA ALA A 458 22.93 -0.65 -27.67
C ALA A 458 21.47 -0.55 -28.14
N ALA A 459 20.54 -0.83 -27.23
CA ALA A 459 19.11 -0.59 -27.45
C ALA A 459 18.79 0.90 -27.38
N ALA A 460 19.49 1.64 -26.53
CA ALA A 460 19.49 3.10 -26.44
C ALA A 460 20.78 3.58 -25.77
N ILE A 461 21.11 4.87 -25.94
CA ILE A 461 22.17 5.54 -25.21
C ILE A 461 21.61 6.69 -24.38
N ILE A 462 22.27 7.01 -23.27
CA ILE A 462 21.97 8.16 -22.43
C ILE A 462 23.22 9.03 -22.31
N ILE A 463 23.08 10.31 -22.65
CA ILE A 463 24.07 11.37 -22.41
C ILE A 463 23.49 12.29 -21.36
N ASN A 464 23.95 12.19 -20.12
CA ASN A 464 23.33 12.88 -19.00
C ASN A 464 24.15 14.12 -18.56
N ALA A 465 23.78 15.29 -19.07
CA ALA A 465 24.30 16.58 -18.68
C ALA A 465 25.85 16.61 -18.62
N PRO A 466 26.57 16.49 -19.75
CA PRO A 466 28.02 16.54 -19.79
C PRO A 466 28.50 17.92 -19.34
N GLN A 467 29.57 17.96 -18.52
CA GLN A 467 30.19 19.20 -18.03
C GLN A 467 31.42 19.63 -18.87
N LYS A 468 31.91 18.74 -19.72
CA LYS A 468 32.99 18.99 -20.66
C LYS A 468 32.54 18.71 -22.08
N ASP A 469 33.07 19.48 -23.03
CA ASP A 469 32.75 19.27 -24.45
C ASP A 469 33.27 17.91 -24.94
N PHE A 470 32.53 17.31 -25.81
CA PHE A 470 32.95 16.12 -26.56
C PHE A 470 34.16 16.43 -27.45
N ASN A 471 35.02 15.44 -27.66
CA ASN A 471 35.92 15.57 -28.77
C ASN A 471 35.15 15.31 -30.10
N LYS A 472 35.66 15.86 -31.21
CA LYS A 472 34.99 15.79 -32.49
C LYS A 472 34.69 14.36 -32.96
N ASN A 473 35.59 13.40 -32.62
CA ASN A 473 35.44 12.02 -33.03
C ASN A 473 34.32 11.32 -32.26
N ASP A 474 34.21 11.58 -30.97
CA ASP A 474 33.16 10.96 -30.12
C ASP A 474 31.77 11.53 -30.44
N ALA A 475 31.67 12.85 -30.72
CA ALA A 475 30.44 13.45 -31.23
C ALA A 475 30.02 12.80 -32.54
N GLN A 476 30.97 12.56 -33.48
CA GLN A 476 30.68 11.91 -34.74
C GLN A 476 30.19 10.47 -34.57
N LYS A 477 30.75 9.70 -33.62
CA LYS A 477 30.26 8.33 -33.32
C LYS A 477 28.80 8.32 -32.84
N VAL A 478 28.39 9.30 -32.04
CA VAL A 478 26.98 9.47 -31.62
C VAL A 478 26.10 9.84 -32.81
N ILE A 479 26.55 10.80 -33.65
CA ILE A 479 25.81 11.20 -34.85
C ILE A 479 25.64 10.02 -35.81
N ASP A 480 26.72 9.25 -36.05
CA ASP A 480 26.66 8.07 -36.93
C ASP A 480 25.74 6.97 -36.41
N TYR A 481 25.63 6.84 -35.07
CA TYR A 481 24.70 5.92 -34.40
C TYR A 481 23.26 6.36 -34.61
N LEU A 482 22.96 7.64 -34.36
CA LEU A 482 21.63 8.21 -34.51
C LEU A 482 21.17 8.15 -35.98
N GLN A 483 22.03 8.54 -36.96
CA GLN A 483 21.71 8.50 -38.36
C GLN A 483 21.40 7.08 -38.90
N LYS A 484 21.68 6.04 -38.17
CA LYS A 484 21.35 4.64 -38.48
C LYS A 484 20.07 4.14 -37.75
N GLY A 485 19.26 5.04 -37.22
CA GLY A 485 18.05 4.68 -36.46
C GLY A 485 18.34 4.42 -34.97
N GLY A 486 19.44 4.94 -34.45
CA GLY A 486 19.78 4.83 -33.03
C GLY A 486 18.80 5.59 -32.13
N LYS A 487 18.76 5.24 -30.88
CA LYS A 487 17.84 5.81 -29.87
C LYS A 487 18.65 6.46 -28.76
N ALA A 488 18.36 7.72 -28.43
CA ALA A 488 19.12 8.46 -27.40
C ALA A 488 18.24 9.31 -26.50
N ILE A 489 18.59 9.36 -25.24
CA ILE A 489 18.15 10.37 -24.28
C ILE A 489 19.32 11.31 -24.04
N ILE A 490 19.14 12.59 -24.34
CA ILE A 490 20.17 13.62 -24.16
C ILE A 490 19.67 14.66 -23.17
N VAL A 491 20.44 14.89 -22.12
CA VAL A 491 20.16 15.91 -21.12
C VAL A 491 21.15 17.04 -21.27
N GLY A 492 20.65 18.26 -21.47
CA GLY A 492 21.44 19.48 -21.48
C GLY A 492 21.56 20.12 -20.10
N MET A 493 22.56 20.97 -19.94
CA MET A 493 22.73 21.79 -18.74
C MET A 493 23.26 23.17 -19.11
N TYR A 494 23.03 24.14 -18.24
CA TYR A 494 23.69 25.43 -18.35
C TYR A 494 25.19 25.27 -18.11
N SER A 495 26.00 25.85 -19.00
CA SER A 495 27.45 25.89 -18.90
C SER A 495 27.99 27.24 -19.34
N GLU A 496 28.95 27.79 -18.59
CA GLU A 496 29.69 29.01 -19.00
C GLU A 496 30.69 28.72 -20.14
N THR A 497 31.04 27.44 -20.35
CA THR A 497 31.98 27.02 -21.38
C THR A 497 31.18 26.53 -22.60
N GLU A 498 31.49 27.06 -23.77
CA GLU A 498 30.89 26.59 -25.02
C GLU A 498 31.25 25.10 -25.26
N MET A 499 30.26 24.32 -25.71
CA MET A 499 30.40 22.91 -26.04
C MET A 499 29.99 22.63 -27.50
N PRO A 500 30.79 23.12 -28.48
CA PRO A 500 30.40 23.06 -29.90
C PRO A 500 30.30 21.64 -30.46
N ASN A 501 31.08 20.68 -29.95
CA ASN A 501 31.01 19.30 -30.44
C ASN A 501 29.79 18.59 -29.86
N PHE A 502 29.45 18.82 -28.60
CA PHE A 502 28.19 18.34 -28.03
C PHE A 502 26.98 18.95 -28.73
N ALA A 503 26.98 20.26 -28.95
CA ALA A 503 25.92 20.94 -29.66
C ALA A 503 25.73 20.40 -31.07
N SER A 504 26.80 20.01 -31.77
CA SER A 504 26.72 19.47 -33.14
C SER A 504 25.89 18.18 -33.24
N ILE A 505 25.75 17.41 -32.16
CA ILE A 505 24.89 16.22 -32.09
C ILE A 505 23.42 16.63 -32.26
N LEU A 506 23.00 17.67 -31.51
CA LEU A 506 21.64 18.17 -31.52
C LEU A 506 21.35 18.99 -32.80
N ASP A 507 22.31 19.78 -33.26
CA ASP A 507 22.22 20.59 -34.50
C ASP A 507 21.91 19.73 -35.73
N THR A 508 22.35 18.45 -35.71
CA THR A 508 22.03 17.49 -36.79
C THR A 508 20.52 17.34 -36.95
N TYR A 509 19.75 17.54 -35.90
CA TYR A 509 18.27 17.45 -35.88
C TYR A 509 17.61 18.83 -35.71
N GLY A 510 18.36 19.93 -35.90
CA GLY A 510 17.84 21.28 -35.77
C GLY A 510 17.45 21.68 -34.35
N VAL A 511 17.97 20.99 -33.36
CA VAL A 511 17.68 21.24 -31.93
C VAL A 511 18.84 21.97 -31.28
N SER A 512 18.55 22.99 -30.48
CA SER A 512 19.54 23.73 -29.69
C SER A 512 18.96 24.20 -28.35
N PHE A 513 19.84 24.55 -27.41
CA PHE A 513 19.42 25.10 -26.13
C PHE A 513 19.44 26.63 -26.14
N THR A 514 18.62 27.24 -25.25
CA THR A 514 18.74 28.67 -24.95
C THR A 514 20.08 28.98 -24.28
N THR A 515 20.54 30.22 -24.40
CA THR A 515 21.83 30.63 -23.83
C THR A 515 21.86 30.63 -22.31
N GLY A 516 20.74 30.95 -21.69
CA GLY A 516 20.62 31.03 -20.23
C GLY A 516 19.48 30.17 -19.68
N PRO A 517 19.49 29.97 -18.36
CA PRO A 517 18.46 29.20 -17.68
C PRO A 517 17.11 29.90 -17.71
N ILE A 518 16.04 29.09 -17.67
CA ILE A 518 14.66 29.56 -17.63
C ILE A 518 14.25 29.87 -16.20
N ALA A 519 13.68 31.07 -16.02
CA ALA A 519 12.92 31.44 -14.84
C ALA A 519 11.44 31.53 -15.20
N ASP A 520 10.59 30.73 -14.57
CA ASP A 520 9.14 30.81 -14.75
C ASP A 520 8.52 31.68 -13.66
N ASN A 521 7.84 32.78 -14.06
CA ASN A 521 7.29 33.75 -13.12
C ASN A 521 5.83 33.46 -12.74
N ASP A 522 5.21 32.44 -13.31
CA ASP A 522 3.91 31.97 -12.85
C ASP A 522 4.08 31.06 -11.61
N ALA A 523 3.49 31.49 -10.49
CA ALA A 523 3.57 30.79 -9.20
C ALA A 523 3.00 29.35 -9.22
N GLN A 524 2.29 28.94 -10.26
CA GLN A 524 1.80 27.57 -10.43
C GLN A 524 2.80 26.67 -11.17
N HIS A 525 3.83 27.25 -11.79
CA HIS A 525 4.79 26.58 -12.65
C HIS A 525 6.20 26.51 -12.06
N TYR A 526 6.38 26.86 -10.79
CA TYR A 526 7.64 26.65 -10.08
C TYR A 526 7.42 26.22 -8.63
N TYR A 527 8.43 25.57 -8.07
CA TYR A 527 8.42 25.16 -6.66
C TYR A 527 8.71 26.37 -5.76
N ASN A 528 7.70 26.77 -4.96
CA ASN A 528 7.71 28.01 -4.19
C ASN A 528 8.90 28.18 -3.23
N MET A 529 9.42 27.08 -2.64
CA MET A 529 10.57 27.14 -1.73
C MET A 529 11.90 27.27 -2.48
N GLY A 530 11.97 26.88 -3.75
CA GLY A 530 13.16 27.00 -4.60
C GLY A 530 13.15 28.25 -5.47
N GLY A 531 11.98 28.83 -5.75
CA GLY A 531 11.80 30.04 -6.58
C GLY A 531 11.71 29.73 -8.08
N PRO A 532 11.65 30.78 -8.94
CA PRO A 532 11.36 30.70 -10.36
C PRO A 532 12.25 29.78 -11.21
N LEU A 533 13.45 29.44 -10.74
CA LEU A 533 14.37 28.52 -11.42
C LEU A 533 14.05 27.04 -11.21
N TYR A 534 13.14 26.72 -10.28
CA TYR A 534 12.75 25.34 -9.96
C TYR A 534 11.43 25.01 -10.65
N LEU A 535 11.53 24.70 -11.93
CA LEU A 535 10.37 24.58 -12.82
C LEU A 535 9.48 23.39 -12.49
N LEU A 536 8.17 23.60 -12.66
CA LEU A 536 7.10 22.60 -12.66
C LEU A 536 6.30 22.75 -13.96
N PRO A 537 6.86 22.32 -15.12
CA PRO A 537 6.27 22.58 -16.43
C PRO A 537 4.96 21.83 -16.65
N ASN A 538 4.17 22.31 -17.60
CA ASN A 538 3.01 21.63 -18.13
C ASN A 538 3.44 20.34 -18.83
N VAL A 539 2.73 19.24 -18.57
CA VAL A 539 2.96 17.95 -19.23
C VAL A 539 2.02 17.84 -20.43
N ASN A 540 2.59 17.74 -21.63
CA ASN A 540 1.83 17.54 -22.86
C ASN A 540 1.49 16.06 -23.07
N SER A 541 0.27 15.76 -23.51
CA SER A 541 -0.17 14.38 -23.78
C SER A 541 0.51 13.84 -25.03
N SER A 542 1.29 12.77 -24.87
CA SER A 542 1.99 12.07 -25.95
C SER A 542 2.18 10.59 -25.62
N SER A 543 2.73 9.83 -26.55
CA SER A 543 3.14 8.43 -26.30
C SER A 543 4.30 8.33 -25.28
N TYR A 544 5.08 9.40 -25.09
CA TYR A 544 6.20 9.50 -24.16
C TYR A 544 5.80 9.99 -22.77
N THR A 545 4.55 10.40 -22.56
CA THR A 545 4.03 10.96 -21.30
C THR A 545 2.71 10.33 -20.87
N GLY A 546 2.38 9.16 -21.43
CA GLY A 546 1.07 8.54 -21.29
C GLY A 546 0.64 8.13 -19.89
N SER A 547 1.60 7.87 -18.96
CA SER A 547 1.31 7.54 -17.57
C SER A 547 1.16 8.76 -16.67
N LEU A 548 1.59 9.95 -17.11
CA LEU A 548 1.57 11.18 -16.34
C LEU A 548 0.18 11.82 -16.40
N SER A 549 -0.63 11.57 -15.37
CA SER A 549 -1.97 12.16 -15.26
C SER A 549 -2.06 13.09 -14.05
N GLY A 550 -1.99 14.41 -14.30
CA GLY A 550 -2.34 15.43 -13.30
C GLY A 550 -1.28 15.72 -12.23
N GLY A 551 -0.04 15.26 -12.42
CA GLY A 551 1.11 15.60 -11.60
C GLY A 551 2.04 16.60 -12.29
N TYR A 552 3.04 17.06 -11.57
CA TYR A 552 4.11 17.90 -12.09
C TYR A 552 5.43 17.13 -12.23
N VAL A 553 6.23 17.52 -13.20
CA VAL A 553 7.62 17.07 -13.35
C VAL A 553 8.54 18.15 -12.76
N TYR A 554 9.55 17.75 -12.00
CA TYR A 554 10.46 18.68 -11.32
C TYR A 554 11.73 18.85 -12.14
N LEU A 555 11.98 20.09 -12.62
CA LEU A 555 13.08 20.45 -13.50
C LEU A 555 13.81 21.71 -13.00
N PRO A 556 14.65 21.63 -11.98
CA PRO A 556 15.41 22.78 -11.52
C PRO A 556 16.52 23.17 -12.53
N ILE A 557 16.73 24.46 -12.66
CA ILE A 557 17.80 25.08 -13.47
C ILE A 557 17.80 24.55 -14.91
N SER A 558 16.62 24.60 -15.56
CA SER A 558 16.44 24.13 -16.94
C SER A 558 16.80 25.20 -17.95
N LEU A 559 17.31 24.78 -19.11
CA LEU A 559 17.36 25.60 -20.33
C LEU A 559 16.06 25.44 -21.12
N GLY A 560 15.82 26.33 -22.08
CA GLY A 560 14.81 26.12 -23.12
C GLY A 560 15.36 25.32 -24.30
N ILE A 561 14.50 24.62 -25.00
CA ILE A 561 14.85 23.84 -26.19
C ILE A 561 14.24 24.53 -27.41
N ASN A 562 15.12 24.98 -28.33
CA ASN A 562 14.72 25.52 -29.64
C ASN A 562 14.69 24.38 -30.63
N TYR A 563 13.62 24.32 -31.43
CA TYR A 563 13.45 23.33 -32.50
C TYR A 563 12.60 23.90 -33.65
N PRO A 564 12.67 23.35 -34.87
CA PRO A 564 11.83 23.78 -35.97
C PRO A 564 10.36 23.59 -35.65
N GLN A 565 9.60 24.69 -35.54
CA GLN A 565 8.14 24.58 -35.41
C GLN A 565 7.56 24.31 -36.80
N ASN A 566 6.76 23.24 -36.90
CA ASN A 566 5.99 23.01 -38.12
C ASN A 566 5.01 24.20 -38.28
N SER A 567 5.34 25.14 -39.15
CA SER A 567 4.42 26.22 -39.52
C SER A 567 3.24 25.62 -40.24
N THR A 568 2.10 25.50 -39.57
CA THR A 568 0.78 25.35 -40.19
C THR A 568 0.39 26.70 -40.81
N THR A 569 1.13 27.15 -41.81
CA THR A 569 0.64 28.18 -42.71
C THR A 569 -0.01 27.47 -43.88
N ASP A 570 -1.31 27.62 -43.93
CA ASP A 570 -2.21 27.38 -45.07
C ASP A 570 -1.66 28.08 -46.32
N ASP A 571 -0.77 27.45 -47.05
CA ASP A 571 -0.52 27.81 -48.47
C ASP A 571 0.20 26.66 -49.21
N THR A 572 -0.63 25.95 -49.99
CA THR A 572 -0.35 25.25 -51.26
C THR A 572 0.94 24.44 -51.44
N GLU A 573 0.70 23.12 -51.57
CA GLU A 573 1.49 22.18 -52.40
C GLU A 573 3.00 22.02 -52.09
N SER A 574 3.31 21.30 -51.02
CA SER A 574 4.44 20.38 -51.04
C SER A 574 4.05 19.06 -50.41
N THR A 575 3.78 18.08 -51.24
CA THR A 575 3.51 16.67 -50.87
C THR A 575 4.81 15.93 -50.55
N GLU A 576 5.67 16.46 -49.69
CA GLU A 576 6.71 15.67 -49.02
C GLU A 576 6.39 15.67 -47.54
N GLU A 577 5.94 14.52 -47.00
CA GLU A 577 5.85 14.28 -45.55
C GLU A 577 7.23 14.59 -44.94
N SER A 578 7.27 15.55 -44.03
CA SER A 578 8.50 15.87 -43.29
C SER A 578 9.03 14.60 -42.65
N LYS A 579 10.28 14.21 -42.97
CA LYS A 579 10.93 13.02 -42.41
C LYS A 579 11.07 13.07 -40.87
N THR A 580 11.16 14.28 -40.34
CA THR A 580 11.42 14.52 -38.92
C THR A 580 10.18 15.11 -38.25
N THR A 581 9.76 14.50 -37.16
CA THR A 581 8.63 14.94 -36.33
C THR A 581 9.14 15.43 -34.95
N TYR A 582 8.64 16.56 -34.50
CA TYR A 582 8.97 17.15 -33.21
C TYR A 582 7.73 17.15 -32.34
N THR A 583 7.87 16.64 -31.10
CA THR A 583 6.78 16.60 -30.11
C THR A 583 7.28 17.20 -28.79
N SER A 584 6.76 18.38 -28.41
CA SER A 584 7.06 18.95 -27.09
C SER A 584 6.37 18.12 -26.01
N LEU A 585 7.16 17.67 -25.03
CA LEU A 585 6.71 16.85 -23.91
C LEU A 585 6.36 17.69 -22.70
N LEU A 586 7.16 18.75 -22.46
CA LEU A 586 7.10 19.59 -21.29
C LEU A 586 7.27 21.06 -21.71
N ASP A 587 6.32 21.91 -21.35
CA ASP A 587 6.35 23.32 -21.66
C ASP A 587 6.22 24.20 -20.42
N THR A 588 6.95 25.31 -20.40
CA THR A 588 6.82 26.36 -19.36
C THR A 588 5.53 27.16 -19.54
N SER A 589 5.25 28.06 -18.63
CA SER A 589 4.19 29.06 -18.79
C SER A 589 4.56 30.16 -19.79
N ASP A 590 3.58 30.97 -20.20
CA ASP A 590 3.80 32.16 -21.04
C ASP A 590 4.62 33.25 -20.32
N ASP A 591 4.65 33.22 -18.96
CA ASP A 591 5.39 34.19 -18.15
C ASP A 591 6.86 33.76 -17.90
N ALA A 592 7.32 32.68 -18.53
CA ALA A 592 8.69 32.21 -18.46
C ALA A 592 9.64 33.12 -19.24
N VAL A 593 10.87 33.23 -18.73
CA VAL A 593 11.93 34.06 -19.32
C VAL A 593 13.24 33.29 -19.34
N ALA A 594 13.92 33.24 -20.48
CA ALA A 594 15.30 32.74 -20.57
C ALA A 594 16.29 33.87 -20.23
N LYS A 595 17.01 33.70 -19.11
CA LYS A 595 17.95 34.69 -18.61
C LYS A 595 19.29 34.63 -19.34
N ASN A 596 19.44 35.42 -20.41
CA ASN A 596 20.63 35.39 -21.26
C ASN A 596 21.87 36.00 -20.59
N ASN A 597 21.71 36.76 -19.47
CA ASN A 597 22.81 37.23 -18.67
C ASN A 597 22.70 36.73 -17.21
N PRO A 598 23.09 35.50 -16.93
CA PRO A 598 22.94 34.89 -15.60
C PRO A 598 23.77 35.56 -14.49
N ASN A 599 24.79 36.38 -14.82
CA ASN A 599 25.58 37.11 -13.83
C ASN A 599 24.81 38.29 -13.20
N SER A 600 23.66 38.68 -13.76
CA SER A 600 22.80 39.75 -13.25
C SER A 600 21.53 39.25 -12.57
N MET A 601 21.42 37.96 -12.20
CA MET A 601 20.24 37.36 -11.59
C MET A 601 19.87 37.91 -10.20
N GLN A 602 19.61 39.20 -10.10
CA GLN A 602 18.96 39.80 -8.93
C GLN A 602 17.44 39.86 -9.07
N ASP A 603 16.93 39.76 -10.29
CA ASP A 603 15.51 39.70 -10.62
C ASP A 603 15.27 38.63 -11.69
N TYR A 604 14.25 37.82 -11.46
CA TYR A 604 13.82 36.78 -12.37
C TYR A 604 12.84 37.28 -13.46
N GLY A 605 12.44 38.55 -13.40
CA GLY A 605 11.62 39.20 -14.41
C GLY A 605 12.36 39.40 -15.74
N TYR A 606 11.62 39.77 -16.77
CA TYR A 606 12.17 40.08 -18.08
C TYR A 606 13.09 41.32 -18.07
N GLU A 607 14.26 41.21 -18.65
CA GLU A 607 15.22 42.28 -18.90
C GLU A 607 15.53 42.36 -20.40
N ASP A 608 16.04 43.52 -20.86
CA ASP A 608 16.44 43.72 -22.25
C ASP A 608 17.56 42.73 -22.64
N GLY A 609 17.29 41.91 -23.63
CA GLY A 609 18.17 40.85 -24.11
C GLY A 609 17.78 39.44 -23.67
N ASP A 610 16.77 39.30 -22.82
CA ASP A 610 16.17 37.99 -22.48
C ASP A 610 15.16 37.57 -23.53
N ASP A 611 14.94 36.24 -23.66
CA ASP A 611 13.91 35.66 -24.50
C ASP A 611 12.64 35.38 -23.68
N LYS A 612 11.45 35.51 -24.29
CA LYS A 612 10.15 35.27 -23.67
C LYS A 612 9.62 33.89 -24.03
N GLY A 613 8.98 33.24 -23.05
CA GLY A 613 8.30 31.96 -23.20
C GLY A 613 7.01 32.02 -24.04
N PRO A 614 6.31 30.87 -24.16
CA PRO A 614 6.64 29.61 -23.53
C PRO A 614 7.84 28.91 -24.17
N PHE A 615 8.56 28.09 -23.40
CA PHE A 615 9.67 27.28 -23.86
C PHE A 615 9.36 25.80 -23.68
N SER A 616 9.76 24.98 -24.66
CA SER A 616 9.87 23.55 -24.42
C SER A 616 11.10 23.28 -23.55
N VAL A 617 10.93 22.43 -22.53
CA VAL A 617 11.99 21.95 -21.65
C VAL A 617 12.15 20.43 -21.67
N GLY A 618 11.34 19.77 -22.47
CA GLY A 618 11.39 18.35 -22.81
C GLY A 618 10.84 18.12 -24.22
N LEU A 619 11.63 17.54 -25.12
CA LEU A 619 11.31 17.38 -26.54
C LEU A 619 11.59 15.96 -27.00
N ALA A 620 10.67 15.34 -27.74
CA ALA A 620 10.91 14.11 -28.49
C ALA A 620 11.05 14.46 -30.00
N VAL A 621 12.08 13.88 -30.63
CA VAL A 621 12.34 13.99 -32.04
C VAL A 621 12.36 12.58 -32.66
N GLU A 622 11.54 12.35 -33.66
CA GLU A 622 11.50 11.12 -34.44
C GLU A 622 11.90 11.44 -35.87
N ASP A 623 12.97 10.80 -36.36
CA ASP A 623 13.46 10.97 -37.75
C ASP A 623 13.44 9.63 -38.46
N LYS A 624 12.65 9.53 -39.50
CA LYS A 624 12.49 8.32 -40.30
C LYS A 624 13.66 8.15 -41.25
N VAL A 625 14.60 7.26 -40.92
CA VAL A 625 15.80 6.98 -41.71
C VAL A 625 15.43 6.20 -42.98
N ASP A 626 14.68 5.11 -42.78
CA ASP A 626 14.12 4.25 -43.82
C ASP A 626 12.79 3.62 -43.37
N ASP A 627 12.26 2.64 -44.14
CA ASP A 627 10.99 2.00 -43.82
C ASP A 627 11.03 1.17 -42.51
N ASP A 628 12.21 0.68 -42.12
CA ASP A 628 12.41 -0.20 -40.96
C ASP A 628 13.11 0.51 -39.79
N HIS A 629 13.74 1.67 -39.99
CA HIS A 629 14.55 2.35 -38.98
C HIS A 629 14.09 3.79 -38.77
N THR A 630 13.78 4.11 -37.53
CA THR A 630 13.45 5.47 -37.08
C THR A 630 14.39 5.84 -35.90
N THR A 631 15.07 6.95 -36.05
CA THR A 631 15.83 7.56 -34.96
C THR A 631 14.85 8.14 -33.96
N GLN A 632 15.04 7.83 -32.69
CA GLN A 632 14.28 8.42 -31.60
C GLN A 632 15.25 9.15 -30.65
N LEU A 633 15.09 10.48 -30.58
CA LEU A 633 15.91 11.33 -29.75
C LEU A 633 14.99 12.06 -28.77
N VAL A 634 15.19 11.86 -27.46
CA VAL A 634 14.48 12.60 -26.43
C VAL A 634 15.47 13.52 -25.73
N VAL A 635 15.16 14.82 -25.68
CA VAL A 635 16.00 15.85 -25.14
C VAL A 635 15.34 16.48 -23.92
N PHE A 636 16.07 16.55 -22.81
CA PHE A 636 15.69 17.31 -21.63
C PHE A 636 16.73 18.40 -21.36
N ALA A 637 16.32 19.45 -20.71
CA ALA A 637 17.16 20.63 -20.55
C ALA A 637 17.54 20.94 -19.10
N SER A 638 17.32 20.02 -18.16
CA SER A 638 17.70 20.16 -16.74
C SER A 638 18.64 19.03 -16.31
N PRO A 639 19.80 19.32 -15.73
CA PRO A 639 20.74 18.29 -15.25
C PRO A 639 20.20 17.47 -14.08
N TYR A 640 19.12 17.92 -13.47
CA TYR A 640 18.51 17.29 -12.30
C TYR A 640 17.33 16.36 -12.67
N VAL A 641 16.91 16.32 -13.93
CA VAL A 641 15.70 15.57 -14.36
C VAL A 641 15.72 14.10 -13.94
N PHE A 642 16.92 13.48 -13.91
CA PHE A 642 17.15 12.08 -13.52
C PHE A 642 18.04 11.95 -12.27
N SER A 643 17.96 12.90 -11.35
CA SER A 643 18.71 12.91 -10.09
C SER A 643 17.90 12.31 -8.94
N ASP A 644 18.60 11.85 -7.89
CA ASP A 644 17.95 11.42 -6.64
C ASP A 644 17.17 12.56 -5.97
N GLU A 645 17.51 13.84 -6.21
CA GLU A 645 16.74 14.99 -5.75
C GLU A 645 15.35 15.03 -6.41
N ALA A 646 15.28 14.79 -7.73
CA ALA A 646 14.01 14.80 -8.44
C ALA A 646 13.07 13.68 -7.95
N SER A 647 13.60 12.48 -7.72
CA SER A 647 12.78 11.36 -7.19
C SER A 647 12.30 11.59 -5.76
N GLN A 648 13.05 12.34 -4.94
CA GLN A 648 12.60 12.76 -3.61
C GLN A 648 11.46 13.78 -3.66
N MET A 649 11.42 14.61 -4.71
CA MET A 649 10.40 15.64 -4.88
C MET A 649 9.11 15.10 -5.47
N THR A 650 9.20 14.20 -6.44
CA THR A 650 8.04 13.59 -7.11
C THR A 650 8.41 12.30 -7.85
N THR A 651 7.52 11.31 -7.81
CA THR A 651 7.62 10.07 -8.60
C THR A 651 7.31 10.28 -10.10
N ASN A 652 6.82 11.45 -10.48
CA ASN A 652 6.50 11.73 -11.88
C ASN A 652 7.75 11.81 -12.78
N ASN A 653 8.91 12.19 -12.24
CA ASN A 653 10.16 12.14 -12.99
C ASN A 653 10.54 10.69 -13.34
N GLU A 654 10.35 9.74 -12.43
CA GLU A 654 10.57 8.32 -12.67
C GLU A 654 9.55 7.77 -13.68
N SER A 655 8.28 8.18 -13.54
CA SER A 655 7.22 7.81 -14.48
C SER A 655 7.50 8.32 -15.89
N LEU A 656 7.96 9.58 -16.02
CA LEU A 656 8.41 10.16 -17.30
C LEU A 656 9.55 9.36 -17.92
N PHE A 657 10.58 9.04 -17.11
CA PHE A 657 11.71 8.25 -17.59
C PHE A 657 11.29 6.85 -18.03
N SER A 658 10.37 6.23 -17.28
CA SER A 658 9.78 4.93 -17.62
C SER A 658 9.00 4.95 -18.94
N ASP A 659 8.17 5.97 -19.15
CA ASP A 659 7.39 6.13 -20.37
C ASP A 659 8.30 6.39 -21.57
N VAL A 660 9.32 7.25 -21.42
CA VAL A 660 10.30 7.56 -22.46
C VAL A 660 11.06 6.31 -22.87
N ILE A 661 11.67 5.61 -21.92
CA ILE A 661 12.47 4.40 -22.21
C ILE A 661 11.59 3.26 -22.74
N GLY A 662 10.39 3.10 -22.18
CA GLY A 662 9.41 2.12 -22.63
C GLY A 662 8.95 2.36 -24.07
N ASN A 663 8.72 3.62 -24.45
CA ASN A 663 8.35 3.98 -25.82
C ASN A 663 9.52 3.73 -26.81
N MET A 664 10.73 4.12 -26.44
CA MET A 664 11.92 3.95 -27.28
C MET A 664 12.26 2.47 -27.54
N ILE A 665 12.01 1.56 -26.61
CA ILE A 665 12.49 0.17 -26.69
C ILE A 665 11.35 -0.84 -26.96
N THR A 666 10.15 -0.38 -27.31
CA THR A 666 8.95 -1.23 -27.56
C THR A 666 9.07 -2.24 -28.70
N ASP A 667 9.95 -2.05 -29.66
CA ASP A 667 10.15 -2.97 -30.79
C ASP A 667 10.87 -4.29 -30.42
N THR A 668 11.47 -4.35 -29.26
CA THR A 668 11.94 -5.62 -28.71
C THR A 668 10.83 -6.25 -27.87
N GLN A 669 10.41 -7.49 -28.18
CA GLN A 669 9.42 -8.27 -27.41
C GLN A 669 9.73 -8.39 -25.89
N SER A 670 10.70 -7.66 -25.43
CA SER A 670 11.35 -7.72 -24.13
C SER A 670 10.91 -6.63 -23.16
N ALA A 671 10.45 -5.46 -23.62
CA ALA A 671 9.94 -4.44 -22.71
C ALA A 671 8.53 -4.81 -22.27
N GLY A 672 8.42 -5.46 -21.12
CA GLY A 672 7.16 -5.51 -20.39
C GLY A 672 6.75 -4.09 -20.03
N SER A 673 5.45 -3.76 -20.08
CA SER A 673 4.98 -2.49 -19.52
C SER A 673 5.44 -2.39 -18.06
N VAL A 674 6.14 -1.32 -17.75
CA VAL A 674 6.54 -1.04 -16.36
C VAL A 674 5.26 -0.80 -15.58
N ILE A 675 5.05 -1.61 -14.55
CA ILE A 675 3.92 -1.46 -13.67
C ILE A 675 4.34 -0.44 -12.61
N PRO A 676 3.64 0.70 -12.53
CA PRO A 676 4.00 1.73 -11.57
C PRO A 676 3.78 1.24 -10.14
N GLU A 677 4.60 1.73 -9.25
CA GLU A 677 4.46 1.56 -7.82
C GLU A 677 3.10 2.09 -7.34
N LYS A 678 2.56 1.45 -6.31
CA LYS A 678 1.30 1.88 -5.68
C LYS A 678 1.63 2.73 -4.47
N GLU A 679 1.42 4.02 -4.59
CA GLU A 679 1.65 4.95 -3.49
C GLU A 679 0.68 4.69 -2.33
N TYR A 680 1.22 4.64 -1.12
CA TYR A 680 0.43 4.86 0.08
C TYR A 680 0.15 6.37 0.13
N THR A 681 -1.01 6.79 -0.34
CA THR A 681 -1.42 8.20 -0.27
C THR A 681 -1.69 8.59 1.17
N LEU A 682 -0.62 8.74 1.91
CA LEU A 682 -0.61 9.22 3.28
C LEU A 682 -0.37 10.74 3.28
N SER A 683 -1.29 11.51 2.72
CA SER A 683 -1.33 12.91 3.10
C SER A 683 -1.76 12.96 4.56
N ASN A 684 -0.85 13.32 5.46
CA ASN A 684 -1.19 13.58 6.85
C ASN A 684 -2.33 14.60 6.90
N LEU A 685 -3.32 14.31 7.74
CA LEU A 685 -4.45 15.21 7.93
C LEU A 685 -3.95 16.55 8.50
N THR A 686 -4.29 17.64 7.87
CA THR A 686 -3.96 18.99 8.35
C THR A 686 -5.00 19.45 9.39
N VAL A 687 -4.90 18.93 10.61
CA VAL A 687 -5.80 19.30 11.71
C VAL A 687 -5.18 20.46 12.50
N ASN A 688 -5.86 21.61 12.49
CA ASN A 688 -5.43 22.73 13.33
C ASN A 688 -5.46 22.31 14.83
N ALA A 689 -4.44 22.69 15.59
CA ALA A 689 -4.29 22.35 17.00
C ALA A 689 -5.53 22.67 17.87
N LEU A 690 -6.23 23.76 17.57
CA LEU A 690 -7.48 24.12 18.26
C LEU A 690 -8.61 23.13 17.94
N HIS A 691 -8.80 22.76 16.67
CA HIS A 691 -9.82 21.79 16.28
C HIS A 691 -9.49 20.39 16.83
N ALA A 692 -8.22 19.98 16.80
CA ALA A 692 -7.79 18.73 17.40
C ALA A 692 -8.10 18.68 18.90
N ALA A 693 -7.76 19.76 19.65
CA ALA A 693 -8.02 19.83 21.07
C ALA A 693 -9.53 19.82 21.40
N LEU A 694 -10.36 20.58 20.65
CA LEU A 694 -11.81 20.64 20.86
C LEU A 694 -12.48 19.30 20.56
N LEU A 695 -12.18 18.66 19.44
CA LEU A 695 -12.73 17.36 19.06
C LEU A 695 -12.22 16.25 20.00
N GLY A 696 -10.94 16.27 20.37
CA GLY A 696 -10.36 15.37 21.34
C GLY A 696 -11.05 15.48 22.71
N LEU A 697 -11.24 16.70 23.22
CA LEU A 697 -11.97 16.97 24.47
C LEU A 697 -13.43 16.47 24.38
N LEU A 698 -14.10 16.72 23.27
CA LEU A 698 -15.48 16.31 23.05
C LEU A 698 -15.63 14.77 23.13
N VAL A 699 -14.82 14.04 22.37
CA VAL A 699 -14.95 12.58 22.24
C VAL A 699 -14.36 11.85 23.46
N THR A 700 -13.23 12.32 24.00
CA THR A 700 -12.53 11.65 25.12
C THR A 700 -13.15 11.96 26.47
N ILE A 701 -13.68 13.16 26.70
CA ILE A 701 -14.08 13.62 28.03
C ILE A 701 -15.56 13.98 28.09
N ILE A 702 -16.03 14.90 27.26
CA ILE A 702 -17.37 15.45 27.37
C ILE A 702 -18.43 14.37 27.14
N LEU A 703 -18.34 13.67 26.01
CA LEU A 703 -19.30 12.65 25.62
C LEU A 703 -19.39 11.48 26.64
N PRO A 704 -18.27 10.88 27.08
CA PRO A 704 -18.27 9.86 28.13
C PRO A 704 -18.85 10.34 29.46
N ILE A 705 -18.52 11.57 29.90
CA ILE A 705 -19.06 12.13 31.13
C ILE A 705 -20.56 12.34 31.03
N LEU A 706 -21.07 12.85 29.90
CA LEU A 706 -22.51 13.02 29.68
C LEU A 706 -23.26 11.67 29.73
N LEU A 707 -22.68 10.62 29.11
CA LEU A 707 -23.22 9.27 29.16
C LEU A 707 -23.27 8.73 30.59
N LEU A 708 -22.17 8.86 31.36
CA LEU A 708 -22.13 8.44 32.77
C LEU A 708 -23.13 9.23 33.64
N ALA A 709 -23.18 10.55 33.50
CA ALA A 709 -24.11 11.38 34.22
C ALA A 709 -25.56 10.99 33.92
N GLY A 710 -25.91 10.79 32.64
CA GLY A 710 -27.22 10.30 32.22
C GLY A 710 -27.55 8.93 32.83
N GLY A 711 -26.59 8.00 32.84
CA GLY A 711 -26.73 6.69 33.46
C GLY A 711 -26.98 6.77 34.96
N ILE A 712 -26.24 7.61 35.69
CA ILE A 712 -26.40 7.81 37.14
C ILE A 712 -27.76 8.45 37.43
N VAL A 713 -28.19 9.44 36.67
CA VAL A 713 -29.50 10.07 36.85
C VAL A 713 -30.64 9.05 36.67
N ILE A 714 -30.59 8.24 35.60
CA ILE A 714 -31.59 7.19 35.34
C ILE A 714 -31.62 6.18 36.48
N PHE A 715 -30.45 5.76 36.98
CA PHE A 715 -30.33 4.82 38.09
C PHE A 715 -30.91 5.41 39.38
N MET A 716 -30.58 6.68 39.71
CA MET A 716 -31.09 7.35 40.93
C MET A 716 -32.62 7.58 40.89
N VAL A 717 -33.16 8.01 39.73
CA VAL A 717 -34.62 8.19 39.57
C VAL A 717 -35.38 6.87 39.77
N ARG A 718 -34.80 5.75 39.33
CA ARG A 718 -35.43 4.42 39.52
C ARG A 718 -35.30 3.87 40.93
N ARG A 719 -34.19 4.16 41.61
CA ARG A 719 -34.00 3.72 43.00
C ARG A 719 -35.00 4.44 43.95
N LYS A 720 -35.48 5.61 43.55
CA LYS A 720 -36.49 6.38 44.28
C LYS A 720 -37.95 5.97 43.97
N LYS A 721 -38.17 5.22 42.86
CA LYS A 721 -39.45 4.56 42.55
C LYS A 721 -39.45 3.11 43.05
#